data_2f90eb3615cd4f898c75a14837d7ed75
#
_entry.id   2f90eb3615cd4f898c75a14837d7ed75
#
_cell.length_a   1.000
_cell.length_b   1.000
_cell.length_c   1.000
_cell.angle_alpha   90.00
_cell.angle_beta   90.00
_cell.angle_gamma   90.00
#
_symmetry.space_group_name_H-M   'P 1'
#
loop_
_entity.id
_entity.type
_entity.pdbx_description
1 polymer ?
#
loop_
_entity_poly.entity_id
_entity_poly.type
_entity_poly.pdbx_seq_one_letter_code
_entity_poly.pdbx_strand_id
1 'polypeptide(L)'
;MGLKVPIEDKANDNLTDLLRNFIASSGEEVISQISRTKDCHLKDGEINCVCEALFSKKDGVECNPVNRVSVNGTIVHGKKTYSDDLTNPNTDAFKELSNNIIQEFSKEYSKLKWFNSLTITKFSKGSVKIHFRMTFDSDEGIEGIDNITAELQKEYGKAELVTEGFVRITAPTGRVEYNTNVNLSCETNGNLTGDAAWYLRRENGEETEIKGGTEVELKNQLSKSTIHLSNTSSVWRGSYICEFKQGTVKHQASVFLDVALLPKINIFTDPQFPDCKKPRPIDKVTVTCAIENTTEIYNVNWEDKDFTSPNKKFEHGNLLYSIVKTVVCTSKEDIKVSCNFTNNLNQFKPEYLTIPVIYSDTKVCPKDGDWPEAKAGYVAKLPCGSKQKGERTRECQEKKWEKEISECVNLDLGDISERALDLQRGLGKFTDIAPKVFEDMKKSTQGNINSRANLNTSVLIFKTMYNVSLSKNESIEGESLLTDILTSASNIINDSLKGSWDVKIAADYLIYVNGLLGKAEVNDEEKTPNINHKPCTGDCQVFNVTMTFPKNGSGVATGYKTLGEYLPLQIENDSDLDNRGIVLQINAANTNSVQFKFSHVNRTKNHKLHCVVWIPSDTRWSENGCKWGGASNPEHCECTLPLDNNVRSSESSNRYKGAAFTVLMAKNPVSIPYIEHLTLVGLFVSVVSLFVCLMIEFAVWNAVVKSSIAHFRHTAVVNISLCLLLADSSFLATAFPVSSPSQWCRWLVVMKHYCFLAMFFWMLCLSLVLLHSLIFIFHRLRKKVYLGASFTVGYVCPLIIVVLTVIAYDNGKEDSYYLPTTCWLKYEGAFQGSFFAFVMPVGIIVAINVLSMLLVIAKLLTPSISEGSTPDDKEVIRGILKAVIFLTPIFGVTWAFGFAVLAIDHTVMPTSKIVNYAFTVCNAFQGLFILLTACLGEKKVRDQLSEIMRCNSKVYKTSRGELSTSKTSDQSSIKKK
;
A
#
# COMPACT_ATOMS: atom_id res chain seq x y z
N MET A 1 -9.32 -12.91 65.93
CA MET A 1 -8.65 -13.57 67.07
C MET A 1 -7.63 -12.60 67.65
N GLY A 2 -7.87 -12.06 68.87
CA GLY A 2 -6.90 -11.18 69.50
C GLY A 2 -5.78 -11.98 70.16
N LEU A 3 -4.56 -11.88 69.63
CA LEU A 3 -3.36 -12.40 70.26
C LEU A 3 -2.99 -11.46 71.41
N LYS A 4 -3.04 -11.93 72.65
CA LYS A 4 -2.39 -11.28 73.78
C LYS A 4 -0.95 -11.72 73.84
N VAL A 5 -0.04 -10.83 73.46
CA VAL A 5 1.40 -11.05 73.65
C VAL A 5 1.79 -10.33 74.94
N PRO A 6 2.36 -11.01 75.96
CA PRO A 6 2.94 -10.37 77.14
C PRO A 6 4.21 -9.63 76.70
N ILE A 7 4.32 -8.37 76.96
CA ILE A 7 5.52 -7.59 76.74
C ILE A 7 6.32 -7.58 78.03
N GLU A 8 7.36 -8.33 78.10
CA GLU A 8 8.44 -8.16 79.04
C GLU A 8 9.47 -7.16 78.53
N ASP A 9 9.80 -6.22 79.40
CA ASP A 9 10.72 -5.11 79.18
C ASP A 9 11.83 -5.26 78.15
N LYS A 10 11.69 -4.55 77.02
CA LYS A 10 12.71 -3.68 76.44
C LYS A 10 12.09 -3.06 75.19
N ALA A 11 11.90 -1.73 75.22
CA ALA A 11 11.58 -0.90 74.09
C ALA A 11 12.55 -1.14 72.92
N ASN A 12 12.10 -1.83 71.93
CA ASN A 12 12.81 -1.92 70.68
C ASN A 12 11.85 -1.63 69.55
N ASP A 13 12.26 -0.74 68.67
CA ASP A 13 11.52 -0.09 67.57
C ASP A 13 11.03 -1.03 66.45
N ASN A 14 10.95 -2.34 66.67
CA ASN A 14 10.63 -3.32 65.68
C ASN A 14 9.63 -4.40 66.06
N LEU A 15 8.52 -4.00 66.74
CA LEU A 15 7.40 -4.91 67.09
C LEU A 15 6.79 -5.53 65.80
N THR A 16 6.77 -4.79 64.75
CA THR A 16 6.24 -5.25 63.44
C THR A 16 7.12 -6.35 62.81
N ASP A 17 8.44 -6.22 62.89
CA ASP A 17 9.38 -7.22 62.39
C ASP A 17 9.49 -8.46 63.30
N LEU A 18 9.32 -8.28 64.58
CA LEU A 18 9.24 -9.39 65.52
C LEU A 18 7.99 -10.25 65.30
N LEU A 19 6.85 -9.59 65.04
CA LEU A 19 5.59 -10.25 64.67
C LEU A 19 5.68 -10.94 63.29
N ARG A 20 6.32 -10.31 62.30
CA ARG A 20 6.59 -10.95 60.99
C ARG A 20 7.45 -12.20 61.13
N ASN A 21 8.51 -12.14 61.91
CA ASN A 21 9.43 -13.26 62.10
C ASN A 21 8.77 -14.41 62.93
N PHE A 22 7.91 -14.12 63.88
CA PHE A 22 7.15 -15.10 64.63
C PHE A 22 6.13 -15.83 63.76
N ILE A 23 5.49 -15.10 62.86
CA ILE A 23 4.48 -15.65 61.94
C ILE A 23 5.15 -16.48 60.84
N ALA A 24 6.31 -16.08 60.34
CA ALA A 24 7.08 -16.81 59.35
C ALA A 24 7.61 -18.16 59.92
N SER A 25 7.79 -18.26 61.21
CA SER A 25 8.24 -19.49 61.89
C SER A 25 7.13 -20.50 62.18
N SER A 26 5.84 -20.10 62.13
CA SER A 26 4.70 -20.98 62.50
C SER A 26 3.92 -21.59 61.31
N GLY A 27 4.33 -21.38 60.07
CA GLY A 27 3.87 -22.16 58.91
C GLY A 27 2.39 -22.04 58.54
N GLU A 28 1.66 -21.08 59.06
CA GLU A 28 0.25 -20.78 58.67
C GLU A 28 0.18 -19.63 57.69
N GLU A 29 -0.71 -19.73 56.71
CA GLU A 29 -1.03 -18.73 55.72
C GLU A 29 -1.46 -17.42 56.38
N VAL A 30 -0.65 -16.39 56.28
CA VAL A 30 -0.70 -15.28 57.18
C VAL A 30 -1.28 -14.05 56.55
N ILE A 31 -2.14 -13.41 57.31
CA ILE A 31 -2.70 -12.09 57.21
C ILE A 31 -1.69 -11.10 56.55
N SER A 32 -1.96 -10.67 55.34
CA SER A 32 -1.04 -9.88 54.50
C SER A 32 -0.95 -8.38 54.88
N GLN A 33 -1.64 -7.95 55.92
CA GLN A 33 -1.56 -6.59 56.46
C GLN A 33 -1.73 -6.60 57.96
N ILE A 34 -0.62 -6.37 58.70
CA ILE A 34 -0.69 -5.95 60.10
C ILE A 34 -0.74 -4.41 60.09
N SER A 35 -1.90 -3.83 60.34
CA SER A 35 -2.02 -2.39 60.57
C SER A 35 -1.80 -2.10 62.06
N ARG A 36 -0.96 -1.10 62.35
CA ARG A 36 -0.86 -0.53 63.70
C ARG A 36 -2.20 0.16 64.03
N THR A 37 -2.83 -0.22 65.11
CA THR A 37 -3.99 0.43 65.66
C THR A 37 -3.72 1.36 66.82
N LYS A 38 -2.49 1.25 67.40
CA LYS A 38 -2.02 2.07 68.52
C LYS A 38 -0.59 2.54 68.30
N ASP A 39 -0.35 3.81 68.53
CA ASP A 39 0.93 4.42 68.69
C ASP A 39 1.25 4.57 70.16
N CYS A 40 2.19 3.84 70.71
CA CYS A 40 2.47 3.81 72.10
C CYS A 40 3.86 4.42 72.38
N HIS A 41 3.84 5.44 73.28
CA HIS A 41 5.10 6.08 73.74
C HIS A 41 5.26 5.86 75.24
N LEU A 42 6.49 5.62 75.66
CA LEU A 42 6.82 5.58 77.08
C LEU A 42 7.00 7.00 77.61
N LYS A 43 6.15 7.46 78.54
CA LYS A 43 6.29 8.74 79.17
C LYS A 43 6.20 8.52 80.68
N ASP A 44 7.23 8.96 81.41
CA ASP A 44 7.34 8.89 82.88
C ASP A 44 7.20 7.48 83.49
N GLY A 45 7.58 6.43 82.79
CA GLY A 45 7.49 5.05 83.25
C GLY A 45 6.15 4.37 83.01
N GLU A 46 5.20 5.08 82.43
CA GLU A 46 3.91 4.53 81.98
C GLU A 46 3.82 4.49 80.46
N ILE A 47 3.29 3.40 79.90
CA ILE A 47 3.02 3.26 78.46
C ILE A 47 1.73 3.96 78.14
N ASN A 48 1.83 5.12 77.45
CA ASN A 48 0.66 5.84 76.99
C ASN A 48 0.40 5.57 75.50
N CYS A 49 -0.63 4.83 75.22
CA CYS A 49 -1.04 4.47 73.86
C CYS A 49 -2.12 5.41 73.34
N VAL A 50 -1.87 6.00 72.24
CA VAL A 50 -2.86 6.78 71.46
C VAL A 50 -3.28 5.95 70.25
N CYS A 51 -4.57 5.83 70.01
CA CYS A 51 -5.09 5.17 68.85
C CYS A 51 -4.69 5.95 67.57
N GLU A 52 -4.24 5.22 66.52
CA GLU A 52 -4.04 5.83 65.20
C GLU A 52 -5.35 6.44 64.66
N ALA A 53 -5.21 7.39 63.75
CA ALA A 53 -6.38 7.99 63.07
C ALA A 53 -7.28 6.86 62.52
N LEU A 54 -8.58 6.97 62.68
CA LEU A 54 -9.62 5.97 62.40
C LEU A 54 -9.89 4.92 63.50
N PHE A 55 -9.27 5.02 64.70
CA PHE A 55 -9.59 4.21 65.86
C PHE A 55 -9.81 5.06 67.10
N SER A 56 -10.78 4.73 67.87
CA SER A 56 -11.03 5.40 69.17
C SER A 56 -10.95 4.41 70.32
N LYS A 57 -10.59 4.92 71.51
CA LYS A 57 -10.64 4.12 72.71
C LYS A 57 -12.11 3.96 73.12
N LYS A 58 -12.60 2.73 73.15
CA LYS A 58 -13.81 2.33 73.81
C LYS A 58 -13.45 1.59 75.08
N ASP A 59 -13.92 2.01 76.22
CA ASP A 59 -13.65 1.45 77.50
C ASP A 59 -12.17 1.44 77.92
N GLY A 60 -11.36 2.35 77.45
CA GLY A 60 -10.02 2.63 77.96
C GLY A 60 -8.90 1.69 77.50
N VAL A 61 -9.21 0.54 76.89
CA VAL A 61 -8.22 -0.51 76.62
C VAL A 61 -8.02 -0.88 75.16
N GLU A 62 -9.06 -0.85 74.30
CA GLU A 62 -8.97 -1.29 72.92
C GLU A 62 -9.27 -0.15 71.92
N CYS A 63 -8.47 -0.02 70.85
CA CYS A 63 -8.74 0.85 69.75
C CYS A 63 -9.71 0.18 68.79
N ASN A 64 -10.96 0.65 68.76
CA ASN A 64 -11.96 0.19 67.80
C ASN A 64 -12.01 1.12 66.59
N PRO A 65 -12.22 0.59 65.35
CA PRO A 65 -12.41 1.44 64.19
C PRO A 65 -13.58 2.38 64.41
N VAL A 66 -13.34 3.67 64.19
CA VAL A 66 -14.34 4.70 64.18
C VAL A 66 -14.64 5.05 62.74
N ASN A 67 -15.86 5.29 62.36
CA ASN A 67 -16.25 5.82 61.04
C ASN A 67 -15.81 7.30 60.92
N ARG A 68 -14.56 7.59 61.27
CA ARG A 68 -13.95 8.90 61.08
C ARG A 68 -13.64 9.15 59.63
N VAL A 69 -14.02 10.33 59.16
CA VAL A 69 -13.71 10.77 57.79
C VAL A 69 -12.82 12.00 57.87
N SER A 70 -11.77 12.01 57.07
CA SER A 70 -10.93 13.18 56.84
C SER A 70 -11.33 13.86 55.55
N VAL A 71 -11.38 15.18 55.56
CA VAL A 71 -11.60 16.03 54.39
C VAL A 71 -10.39 16.93 54.20
N ASN A 72 -9.65 16.77 53.11
CA ASN A 72 -8.60 17.67 52.70
C ASN A 72 -9.20 18.74 51.81
N GLY A 73 -9.02 20.00 52.15
CA GLY A 73 -9.53 21.16 51.45
C GLY A 73 -8.42 22.00 50.87
N THR A 74 -8.68 22.56 49.69
CA THR A 74 -7.87 23.60 49.11
C THR A 74 -8.74 24.75 48.68
N ILE A 75 -8.46 25.96 49.18
CA ILE A 75 -9.20 27.20 48.82
C ILE A 75 -8.19 28.32 48.48
N VAL A 76 -8.56 29.20 47.56
CA VAL A 76 -7.68 30.30 47.13
C VAL A 76 -8.07 31.58 47.84
N HIS A 77 -7.15 32.20 48.61
CA HIS A 77 -7.35 33.51 49.20
C HIS A 77 -6.95 34.62 48.21
N GLY A 78 -7.94 35.09 47.43
CA GLY A 78 -7.72 36.03 46.34
C GLY A 78 -7.21 37.43 46.75
N LYS A 79 -7.41 37.80 48.01
CA LYS A 79 -7.06 39.15 48.55
C LYS A 79 -5.68 39.21 49.15
N LYS A 80 -4.98 38.12 49.37
CA LYS A 80 -3.59 38.09 49.94
C LYS A 80 -2.58 37.65 48.95
N THR A 81 -1.38 38.32 48.97
CA THR A 81 -0.21 37.95 48.20
C THR A 81 0.62 36.92 48.97
N TYR A 82 1.14 35.94 48.25
CA TYR A 82 1.99 34.91 48.82
C TYR A 82 3.35 35.48 49.15
N SER A 83 3.87 35.22 50.39
CA SER A 83 5.29 35.48 50.76
C SER A 83 5.96 34.13 51.04
N ASP A 84 7.28 34.08 50.84
CA ASP A 84 8.08 32.87 51.06
C ASP A 84 8.10 32.44 52.55
N ASP A 85 7.81 33.36 53.49
CA ASP A 85 7.65 33.05 54.91
C ASP A 85 6.48 32.13 55.22
N LEU A 86 5.49 32.08 54.33
CA LEU A 86 4.36 31.13 54.42
C LEU A 86 4.71 29.70 54.06
N THR A 87 5.96 29.42 53.61
CA THR A 87 6.39 28.04 53.29
C THR A 87 6.77 27.26 54.55
N ASN A 88 7.28 27.94 55.57
CA ASN A 88 7.75 27.30 56.81
C ASN A 88 6.73 27.39 57.92
N PRO A 89 6.24 26.29 58.43
CA PRO A 89 5.20 26.26 59.53
C PRO A 89 5.69 26.89 60.84
N ASN A 90 6.97 27.05 61.02
CA ASN A 90 7.56 27.60 62.25
C ASN A 90 7.64 29.14 62.25
N THR A 91 7.40 29.81 61.15
CA THR A 91 7.43 31.28 61.06
C THR A 91 6.21 31.90 61.74
N ASP A 92 6.34 33.07 62.28
CA ASP A 92 5.22 33.79 62.91
C ASP A 92 4.17 34.19 61.90
N ALA A 93 4.55 34.52 60.66
CA ALA A 93 3.61 34.80 59.57
C ALA A 93 2.71 33.60 59.22
N PHE A 94 3.32 32.38 59.16
CA PHE A 94 2.53 31.14 58.96
C PHE A 94 1.59 30.90 60.10
N LYS A 95 2.05 31.00 61.37
CA LYS A 95 1.22 30.71 62.57
C LYS A 95 0.09 31.74 62.69
N GLU A 96 0.33 33.01 62.50
CA GLU A 96 -0.67 34.04 62.58
C GLU A 96 -1.74 33.85 61.50
N LEU A 97 -1.32 33.65 60.26
CA LEU A 97 -2.31 33.43 59.19
C LEU A 97 -3.08 32.12 59.37
N SER A 98 -2.42 31.05 59.82
CA SER A 98 -3.05 29.76 60.11
C SER A 98 -4.09 29.88 61.20
N ASN A 99 -3.77 30.54 62.32
CA ASN A 99 -4.70 30.70 63.44
C ASN A 99 -5.92 31.50 63.04
N ASN A 100 -5.75 32.58 62.27
CA ASN A 100 -6.88 33.38 61.81
C ASN A 100 -7.83 32.55 60.92
N ILE A 101 -7.25 31.79 59.95
CA ILE A 101 -8.04 30.95 59.05
C ILE A 101 -8.68 29.77 59.80
N ILE A 102 -7.95 29.12 60.72
CA ILE A 102 -8.50 28.05 61.56
C ILE A 102 -9.70 28.56 62.37
N GLN A 103 -9.61 29.72 62.96
CA GLN A 103 -10.69 30.31 63.74
C GLN A 103 -11.95 30.61 62.88
N GLU A 104 -11.74 31.17 61.72
CA GLU A 104 -12.81 31.50 60.77
C GLU A 104 -13.46 30.24 60.16
N PHE A 105 -12.65 29.32 59.60
CA PHE A 105 -13.17 28.10 59.00
C PHE A 105 -13.80 27.17 60.05
N SER A 106 -13.21 27.04 61.24
CA SER A 106 -13.79 26.25 62.31
C SER A 106 -15.12 26.78 62.77
N LYS A 107 -15.34 28.10 62.79
CA LYS A 107 -16.59 28.71 63.10
C LYS A 107 -17.67 28.31 62.10
N GLU A 108 -17.35 28.26 60.82
CA GLU A 108 -18.31 27.91 59.79
C GLU A 108 -18.56 26.40 59.77
N TYR A 109 -17.51 25.57 59.74
CA TYR A 109 -17.65 24.10 59.66
C TYR A 109 -18.16 23.46 60.97
N SER A 110 -18.04 24.10 62.15
CA SER A 110 -18.62 23.61 63.41
C SER A 110 -20.15 23.60 63.40
N LYS A 111 -20.79 24.22 62.40
CA LYS A 111 -22.25 24.12 62.21
C LYS A 111 -22.64 22.71 61.68
N LEU A 112 -21.67 21.93 61.13
CA LEU A 112 -21.91 20.56 60.74
C LEU A 112 -21.86 19.60 61.93
N LYS A 113 -22.73 18.61 61.91
CA LYS A 113 -22.76 17.55 62.96
C LYS A 113 -21.42 16.76 62.84
N TRP A 114 -20.94 16.28 63.95
CA TRP A 114 -19.72 15.42 63.99
C TRP A 114 -18.42 16.10 63.57
N PHE A 115 -18.38 17.42 63.35
CA PHE A 115 -17.13 18.16 63.11
C PHE A 115 -16.23 18.05 64.36
N ASN A 116 -14.96 17.58 64.12
CA ASN A 116 -14.01 17.37 65.21
C ASN A 116 -12.92 18.44 65.24
N SER A 117 -12.17 18.59 64.16
CA SER A 117 -11.03 19.51 64.09
C SER A 117 -10.74 20.01 62.68
N LEU A 118 -10.09 21.16 62.61
CA LEU A 118 -9.54 21.72 61.38
C LEU A 118 -8.08 22.12 61.60
N THR A 119 -7.22 21.77 60.66
CA THR A 119 -5.78 22.12 60.69
C THR A 119 -5.32 22.63 59.32
N ILE A 120 -4.45 23.65 59.33
CA ILE A 120 -3.81 24.10 58.09
C ILE A 120 -2.59 23.27 57.87
N THR A 121 -2.47 22.66 56.67
CA THR A 121 -1.39 21.76 56.32
C THR A 121 -0.24 22.49 55.62
N LYS A 122 -0.57 23.43 54.74
CA LYS A 122 0.43 24.25 54.03
C LYS A 122 -0.23 25.43 53.32
N PHE A 123 0.62 26.42 52.94
CA PHE A 123 0.27 27.46 51.98
C PHE A 123 1.11 27.29 50.71
N SER A 124 0.55 27.65 49.56
CA SER A 124 1.30 27.53 48.27
C SER A 124 1.03 28.73 47.35
N LYS A 125 1.90 28.96 46.38
CA LYS A 125 1.89 30.06 45.40
C LYS A 125 0.60 30.01 44.53
N GLY A 126 0.14 31.20 44.14
CA GLY A 126 -1.09 31.39 43.31
C GLY A 126 -2.15 32.15 44.05
N SER A 127 -2.01 33.49 44.21
CA SER A 127 -2.55 34.18 45.37
C SER A 127 -2.16 33.35 46.62
N VAL A 128 -2.75 33.34 47.72
CA VAL A 128 -2.43 32.33 48.76
C VAL A 128 -3.38 31.16 48.64
N LYS A 129 -2.86 29.99 48.19
CA LYS A 129 -3.64 28.73 48.27
C LYS A 129 -3.51 28.14 49.66
N ILE A 130 -4.63 27.99 50.32
CA ILE A 130 -4.74 27.46 51.66
C ILE A 130 -5.06 25.99 51.56
N HIS A 131 -4.18 25.12 52.07
CA HIS A 131 -4.44 23.70 52.20
C HIS A 131 -4.76 23.37 53.64
N PHE A 132 -5.90 22.76 53.86
CA PHE A 132 -6.36 22.44 55.20
C PHE A 132 -6.95 21.04 55.28
N ARG A 133 -6.98 20.49 56.46
CA ARG A 133 -7.57 19.19 56.79
C ARG A 133 -8.59 19.31 57.85
N MET A 134 -9.78 18.79 57.59
CA MET A 134 -10.85 18.65 58.57
C MET A 134 -11.05 17.19 58.94
N THR A 135 -11.46 16.92 60.18
CA THR A 135 -11.82 15.56 60.59
C THR A 135 -13.25 15.59 61.17
N PHE A 136 -14.01 14.52 60.85
CA PHE A 136 -15.36 14.27 61.32
C PHE A 136 -15.40 12.93 62.01
N ASP A 137 -16.15 12.84 63.14
CA ASP A 137 -16.25 11.60 63.92
C ASP A 137 -17.26 10.59 63.33
N SER A 138 -18.01 10.97 62.27
CA SER A 138 -18.91 10.12 61.52
C SER A 138 -18.93 10.56 60.05
N ASP A 139 -19.17 9.61 59.13
CA ASP A 139 -19.41 9.83 57.70
C ASP A 139 -20.66 10.69 57.43
N GLU A 140 -21.68 10.65 58.32
CA GLU A 140 -22.86 11.55 58.29
C GLU A 140 -22.48 13.03 58.41
N GLY A 141 -21.28 13.32 58.97
CA GLY A 141 -20.82 14.69 59.16
C GLY A 141 -20.50 15.48 57.89
N ILE A 142 -20.39 14.79 56.77
CA ILE A 142 -20.10 15.40 55.48
C ILE A 142 -21.36 15.99 54.85
N GLU A 143 -22.55 15.57 55.27
CA GLU A 143 -23.82 16.08 54.76
C GLU A 143 -23.93 17.60 54.98
N GLY A 144 -24.12 18.36 53.91
CA GLY A 144 -24.22 19.84 53.98
C GLY A 144 -22.87 20.57 53.90
N ILE A 145 -21.70 19.88 53.77
CA ILE A 145 -20.39 20.51 53.64
C ILE A 145 -20.29 21.42 52.42
N ASP A 146 -20.97 21.06 51.32
CA ASP A 146 -21.05 21.86 50.11
C ASP A 146 -21.64 23.24 50.35
N ASN A 147 -22.72 23.32 51.13
CA ASN A 147 -23.40 24.58 51.39
C ASN A 147 -22.49 25.53 52.16
N ILE A 148 -21.79 25.03 53.19
CA ILE A 148 -20.84 25.83 53.98
C ILE A 148 -19.64 26.23 53.14
N THR A 149 -19.13 25.31 52.33
CA THR A 149 -18.02 25.60 51.45
C THR A 149 -18.38 26.65 50.39
N ALA A 150 -19.62 26.63 49.88
CA ALA A 150 -20.10 27.63 48.93
C ALA A 150 -20.16 29.03 49.54
N GLU A 151 -20.51 29.15 50.85
CA GLU A 151 -20.43 30.43 51.55
C GLU A 151 -19.01 30.94 51.68
N LEU A 152 -18.05 30.07 52.04
CA LEU A 152 -16.64 30.44 52.13
C LEU A 152 -16.07 30.81 50.75
N GLN A 153 -16.52 30.18 49.67
CA GLN A 153 -16.08 30.51 48.30
C GLN A 153 -16.46 31.94 47.86
N LYS A 154 -17.52 32.53 48.43
CA LYS A 154 -17.88 33.93 48.15
C LYS A 154 -16.85 34.91 48.66
N GLU A 155 -16.15 34.58 49.74
CA GLU A 155 -15.13 35.42 50.33
C GLU A 155 -13.70 35.07 49.85
N TYR A 156 -13.41 33.79 49.71
CA TYR A 156 -12.05 33.31 49.41
C TYR A 156 -11.85 32.99 47.91
N GLY A 157 -12.76 32.34 47.26
CA GLY A 157 -12.67 31.89 45.87
C GLY A 157 -12.90 30.37 45.74
N LYS A 158 -12.53 29.80 44.61
CA LYS A 158 -12.83 28.39 44.31
C LYS A 158 -12.18 27.45 45.33
N ALA A 159 -13.00 26.58 45.93
CA ALA A 159 -12.57 25.52 46.83
C ALA A 159 -12.70 24.16 46.18
N GLU A 160 -11.83 23.25 46.58
CA GLU A 160 -11.86 21.84 46.23
C GLU A 160 -11.70 21.03 47.53
N LEU A 161 -12.62 20.12 47.77
CA LEU A 161 -12.65 19.26 48.93
C LEU A 161 -12.48 17.81 48.51
N VAL A 162 -11.61 17.09 49.20
CA VAL A 162 -11.33 15.69 48.94
C VAL A 162 -11.48 14.89 50.23
N THR A 163 -12.40 13.92 50.25
CA THR A 163 -12.61 13.08 51.42
C THR A 163 -11.78 11.80 51.37
N GLU A 164 -11.26 11.39 52.52
CA GLU A 164 -10.60 10.12 52.76
C GLU A 164 -11.39 9.28 53.77
N GLY A 165 -11.53 7.96 53.51
CA GLY A 165 -12.24 7.04 54.41
C GLY A 165 -13.73 6.82 54.10
N PHE A 166 -14.28 7.57 53.14
CA PHE A 166 -15.70 7.46 52.71
C PHE A 166 -15.89 6.44 51.60
N VAL A 167 -14.89 6.28 50.76
CA VAL A 167 -14.83 5.31 49.68
C VAL A 167 -13.80 4.25 50.02
N ARG A 168 -14.07 3.01 49.65
CA ARG A 168 -13.17 1.90 49.87
C ARG A 168 -12.90 1.18 48.57
N ILE A 169 -11.61 0.88 48.28
CA ILE A 169 -11.20 0.04 47.15
C ILE A 169 -10.82 -1.35 47.67
N THR A 170 -11.38 -2.35 47.03
CA THR A 170 -10.97 -3.76 47.18
C THR A 170 -10.12 -4.13 45.98
N ALA A 171 -8.89 -4.56 46.24
CA ALA A 171 -7.91 -5.00 45.27
C ALA A 171 -7.29 -6.34 45.72
N PRO A 172 -6.65 -7.09 44.85
CA PRO A 172 -5.85 -8.25 45.19
C PRO A 172 -4.79 -7.88 46.25
N THR A 173 -4.61 -8.74 47.19
CA THR A 173 -3.55 -8.60 48.22
C THR A 173 -2.22 -9.10 47.69
N GLY A 174 -1.20 -8.22 47.67
CA GLY A 174 0.13 -8.53 47.18
C GLY A 174 0.34 -8.28 45.71
N ARG A 175 1.41 -8.82 45.17
CA ARG A 175 1.79 -8.70 43.75
C ARG A 175 0.91 -9.58 42.89
N VAL A 176 0.60 -9.10 41.70
CA VAL A 176 -0.20 -9.80 40.68
C VAL A 176 0.71 -10.37 39.61
N GLU A 177 0.39 -11.53 39.08
CA GLU A 177 1.12 -12.17 38.00
C GLU A 177 0.98 -11.39 36.68
N TYR A 178 2.06 -11.43 35.90
CA TYR A 178 2.06 -10.85 34.55
C TYR A 178 1.06 -11.58 33.66
N ASN A 179 0.35 -10.82 32.82
CA ASN A 179 -0.60 -11.31 31.82
C ASN A 179 -1.77 -12.09 32.41
N THR A 180 -2.26 -11.65 33.58
CA THR A 180 -3.46 -12.18 34.25
C THR A 180 -4.57 -11.15 34.27
N ASN A 181 -5.78 -11.60 34.60
CA ASN A 181 -6.95 -10.72 34.72
C ASN A 181 -7.13 -10.32 36.18
N VAL A 182 -7.42 -9.03 36.42
CA VAL A 182 -7.56 -8.46 37.76
C VAL A 182 -8.82 -7.63 37.87
N ASN A 183 -9.52 -7.79 38.98
CA ASN A 183 -10.69 -6.98 39.31
C ASN A 183 -10.35 -6.02 40.46
N LEU A 184 -10.67 -4.75 40.32
CA LEU A 184 -10.66 -3.75 41.36
C LEU A 184 -12.08 -3.28 41.57
N SER A 185 -12.56 -3.27 42.83
CA SER A 185 -13.90 -2.84 43.17
C SER A 185 -13.84 -1.63 44.11
N CYS A 186 -14.58 -0.62 43.81
CA CYS A 186 -14.70 0.62 44.59
C CYS A 186 -16.13 0.73 45.11
N GLU A 187 -16.30 0.86 46.42
CA GLU A 187 -17.61 0.89 47.08
C GLU A 187 -17.69 2.10 48.04
N THR A 188 -18.87 2.65 48.18
CA THR A 188 -19.17 3.71 49.17
C THR A 188 -20.33 3.31 50.04
N ASN A 189 -20.32 3.74 51.30
CA ASN A 189 -21.39 3.49 52.26
C ASN A 189 -22.52 4.54 52.13
N GLY A 190 -22.39 5.61 51.35
CA GLY A 190 -23.33 6.67 51.17
C GLY A 190 -24.16 6.57 49.90
N ASN A 191 -25.37 7.20 49.90
CA ASN A 191 -26.15 7.37 48.65
C ASN A 191 -25.55 8.47 47.79
N LEU A 192 -24.47 8.17 47.09
CA LEU A 192 -23.89 9.09 46.12
C LEU A 192 -24.64 9.01 44.79
N THR A 193 -25.04 10.16 44.25
CA THR A 193 -25.67 10.27 42.95
C THR A 193 -24.62 10.61 41.89
N GLY A 194 -24.05 9.62 41.26
CA GLY A 194 -23.09 9.84 40.19
C GLY A 194 -22.22 8.62 39.93
N ASP A 195 -21.67 8.56 38.71
CA ASP A 195 -20.75 7.51 38.31
C ASP A 195 -19.36 7.75 38.92
N ALA A 196 -18.69 6.67 39.32
CA ALA A 196 -17.32 6.74 39.78
C ALA A 196 -16.38 6.98 38.60
N ALA A 197 -15.42 7.86 38.78
CA ALA A 197 -14.28 8.03 37.88
C ALA A 197 -13.06 7.29 38.43
N TRP A 198 -12.35 6.61 37.58
CA TRP A 198 -11.10 5.91 37.91
C TRP A 198 -9.91 6.58 37.26
N TYR A 199 -8.82 6.71 38.03
CA TYR A 199 -7.55 7.25 37.54
C TYR A 199 -6.42 6.29 37.85
N LEU A 200 -5.46 6.20 36.97
CA LEU A 200 -4.19 5.52 37.18
C LEU A 200 -3.09 6.57 37.30
N ARG A 201 -2.43 6.61 38.47
CA ARG A 201 -1.23 7.41 38.69
C ARG A 201 -0.01 6.52 38.59
N ARG A 202 0.80 6.76 37.57
CA ARG A 202 2.05 6.04 37.35
C ARG A 202 3.16 6.51 38.29
N GLU A 203 4.28 5.77 38.35
CA GLU A 203 5.42 6.10 39.21
C GLU A 203 6.09 7.45 38.87
N ASN A 204 5.98 7.91 37.61
CA ASN A 204 6.44 9.23 37.19
C ASN A 204 5.52 10.40 37.68
N GLY A 205 4.45 10.10 38.40
CA GLY A 205 3.46 11.07 38.91
C GLY A 205 2.39 11.47 37.91
N GLU A 206 2.42 10.96 36.70
CA GLU A 206 1.38 11.21 35.69
C GLU A 206 0.09 10.48 36.07
N GLU A 207 -1.02 11.22 36.06
CA GLU A 207 -2.34 10.71 36.38
C GLU A 207 -3.22 10.71 35.14
N THR A 208 -3.73 9.52 34.80
CA THR A 208 -4.55 9.32 33.58
C THR A 208 -5.88 8.71 33.97
N GLU A 209 -6.97 9.28 33.46
CA GLU A 209 -8.32 8.74 33.66
C GLU A 209 -8.51 7.41 32.93
N ILE A 210 -9.11 6.43 33.60
CA ILE A 210 -9.42 5.12 33.02
C ILE A 210 -10.82 5.19 32.39
N LYS A 211 -10.92 4.92 31.11
CA LYS A 211 -12.16 4.76 30.36
C LYS A 211 -12.19 3.37 29.74
N GLY A 212 -13.32 2.78 29.51
CA GLY A 212 -13.39 1.47 28.87
C GLY A 212 -12.55 1.37 27.59
N GLY A 213 -11.89 0.24 27.36
CA GLY A 213 -11.00 -0.02 26.22
C GLY A 213 -10.78 -1.51 25.95
N THR A 214 -9.75 -1.85 25.18
CA THR A 214 -9.48 -3.25 24.83
C THR A 214 -8.96 -4.10 25.98
N GLU A 215 -8.33 -3.46 26.96
CA GLU A 215 -7.73 -4.16 28.12
C GLU A 215 -8.43 -3.81 29.43
N VAL A 216 -9.41 -2.89 29.42
CA VAL A 216 -10.15 -2.52 30.62
C VAL A 216 -11.64 -2.40 30.37
N GLU A 217 -12.43 -3.08 31.20
CA GLU A 217 -13.88 -2.99 31.24
C GLU A 217 -14.30 -2.26 32.53
N LEU A 218 -15.14 -1.21 32.39
CA LEU A 218 -15.66 -0.41 33.48
C LEU A 218 -17.15 -0.70 33.69
N LYS A 219 -17.53 -1.07 34.92
CA LYS A 219 -18.93 -1.28 35.32
C LYS A 219 -19.30 -0.39 36.50
N ASN A 220 -20.14 0.63 36.26
CA ASN A 220 -20.62 1.54 37.26
C ASN A 220 -22.02 1.16 37.72
N GLN A 221 -22.23 1.18 39.05
CA GLN A 221 -23.48 1.06 39.75
C GLN A 221 -23.58 2.22 40.76
N LEU A 222 -24.76 2.52 41.28
CA LEU A 222 -25.00 3.69 42.14
C LEU A 222 -24.05 3.87 43.34
N SER A 223 -23.60 2.78 43.95
CA SER A 223 -22.69 2.82 45.14
C SER A 223 -21.43 1.98 44.94
N LYS A 224 -21.28 1.40 43.77
CA LYS A 224 -20.19 0.46 43.49
C LYS A 224 -19.72 0.61 42.06
N SER A 225 -18.41 0.73 41.85
CA SER A 225 -17.77 0.70 40.55
C SER A 225 -16.71 -0.38 40.50
N THR A 226 -16.66 -1.12 39.41
CA THR A 226 -15.68 -2.19 39.23
C THR A 226 -14.95 -1.99 37.91
N ILE A 227 -13.63 -2.09 37.93
CA ILE A 227 -12.81 -2.21 36.75
C ILE A 227 -12.29 -3.63 36.63
N HIS A 228 -12.40 -4.17 35.43
CA HIS A 228 -11.82 -5.46 35.08
C HIS A 228 -10.66 -5.20 34.13
N LEU A 229 -9.45 -5.50 34.57
CA LEU A 229 -8.24 -5.40 33.78
C LEU A 229 -7.94 -6.75 33.14
N SER A 230 -7.69 -6.77 31.84
CA SER A 230 -7.25 -7.94 31.10
C SER A 230 -5.77 -7.80 30.76
N ASN A 231 -5.02 -8.94 30.81
CA ASN A 231 -3.63 -8.98 30.37
C ASN A 231 -2.71 -7.97 31.10
N THR A 232 -2.71 -8.01 32.43
CA THR A 232 -1.92 -7.08 33.27
C THR A 232 -0.44 -7.03 32.86
N SER A 233 0.07 -5.81 32.67
CA SER A 233 1.42 -5.52 32.20
C SER A 233 1.99 -4.29 32.94
N SER A 234 3.16 -3.81 32.52
CA SER A 234 3.77 -2.59 33.06
C SER A 234 2.90 -1.34 32.91
N VAL A 235 2.03 -1.31 31.90
CA VAL A 235 1.08 -0.19 31.66
C VAL A 235 0.09 -0.03 32.81
N TRP A 236 -0.30 -1.15 33.43
CA TRP A 236 -1.30 -1.20 34.50
C TRP A 236 -0.72 -1.18 35.91
N ARG A 237 0.61 -1.08 36.06
CA ARG A 237 1.28 -0.94 37.36
C ARG A 237 1.21 0.51 37.83
N GLY A 238 0.69 0.74 39.03
CA GLY A 238 0.58 2.07 39.60
C GLY A 238 -0.51 2.21 40.67
N SER A 239 -0.77 3.45 41.11
CA SER A 239 -1.79 3.75 42.08
C SER A 239 -3.12 4.02 41.39
N TYR A 240 -4.11 3.17 41.67
CA TYR A 240 -5.50 3.34 41.22
C TYR A 240 -6.24 4.23 42.18
N ILE A 241 -6.88 5.27 41.65
CA ILE A 241 -7.69 6.23 42.39
C ILE A 241 -9.13 6.10 41.87
N CYS A 242 -10.04 5.79 42.77
CA CYS A 242 -11.46 5.81 42.48
C CYS A 242 -12.07 7.07 43.11
N GLU A 243 -12.78 7.86 42.34
CA GLU A 243 -13.39 9.15 42.75
C GLU A 243 -14.88 9.14 42.47
N PHE A 244 -15.70 9.39 43.53
CA PHE A 244 -17.09 9.79 43.36
C PHE A 244 -17.18 11.30 43.60
N LYS A 245 -17.87 12.04 42.75
CA LYS A 245 -18.00 13.48 42.84
C LYS A 245 -19.43 13.86 43.23
N GLN A 246 -19.59 14.63 44.34
CA GLN A 246 -20.86 15.19 44.76
C GLN A 246 -20.67 16.69 45.00
N GLY A 247 -21.25 17.53 44.14
CA GLY A 247 -21.06 18.97 44.21
C GLY A 247 -19.59 19.39 44.09
N THR A 248 -19.05 20.06 45.12
CA THR A 248 -17.65 20.48 45.21
C THR A 248 -16.75 19.45 45.87
N VAL A 249 -17.32 18.38 46.45
CA VAL A 249 -16.61 17.36 47.20
C VAL A 249 -16.27 16.15 46.27
N LYS A 250 -15.03 15.71 46.37
CA LYS A 250 -14.54 14.50 45.75
C LYS A 250 -14.33 13.44 46.81
N HIS A 251 -15.03 12.33 46.70
CA HIS A 251 -14.89 11.18 47.59
C HIS A 251 -13.95 10.19 46.90
N GLN A 252 -12.71 10.05 47.41
CA GLN A 252 -11.72 9.22 46.75
C GLN A 252 -11.04 8.21 47.67
N ALA A 253 -10.62 7.10 47.08
CA ALA A 253 -9.72 6.13 47.70
C ALA A 253 -8.64 5.77 46.68
N SER A 254 -7.48 5.30 47.16
CA SER A 254 -6.40 4.87 46.32
C SER A 254 -5.83 3.54 46.78
N VAL A 255 -5.37 2.72 45.83
CA VAL A 255 -4.68 1.47 46.09
C VAL A 255 -3.56 1.31 45.03
N PHE A 256 -2.40 0.79 45.46
CA PHE A 256 -1.30 0.49 44.55
C PHE A 256 -1.43 -0.96 44.04
N LEU A 257 -1.50 -1.12 42.72
CA LEU A 257 -1.44 -2.42 42.07
C LEU A 257 -0.01 -2.68 41.61
N ASP A 258 0.64 -3.66 42.23
CA ASP A 258 1.97 -4.10 41.86
C ASP A 258 1.90 -5.35 40.99
N VAL A 259 2.46 -5.26 39.76
CA VAL A 259 2.47 -6.35 38.78
C VAL A 259 3.88 -6.91 38.71
N ALA A 260 4.03 -8.23 38.85
CA ALA A 260 5.29 -8.93 38.66
C ALA A 260 5.60 -9.04 37.16
N LEU A 261 6.45 -8.14 36.68
CA LEU A 261 6.71 -7.99 35.23
C LEU A 261 7.55 -9.14 34.67
N LEU A 262 7.40 -9.41 33.38
CA LEU A 262 8.33 -10.20 32.58
C LEU A 262 8.97 -9.31 31.52
N PRO A 263 10.31 -9.43 31.27
CA PRO A 263 11.01 -8.52 30.39
C PRO A 263 10.80 -8.87 28.91
N LYS A 264 10.98 -7.87 28.02
CA LYS A 264 11.30 -8.14 26.63
C LYS A 264 12.80 -8.42 26.53
N ILE A 265 13.15 -9.64 26.14
CA ILE A 265 14.53 -10.10 26.10
C ILE A 265 15.04 -9.95 24.66
N ASN A 266 16.24 -9.37 24.50
CA ASN A 266 16.98 -9.38 23.26
C ASN A 266 18.26 -10.17 23.46
N ILE A 267 18.40 -11.31 22.75
CA ILE A 267 19.57 -12.18 22.84
C ILE A 267 20.46 -12.02 21.62
N PHE A 268 21.76 -11.83 21.83
CA PHE A 268 22.75 -11.68 20.76
C PHE A 268 24.12 -12.19 21.19
N THR A 269 25.00 -12.39 20.20
CA THR A 269 26.37 -12.84 20.40
C THR A 269 27.38 -11.83 19.90
N ASP A 270 28.54 -11.79 20.54
CA ASP A 270 29.70 -11.05 20.10
C ASP A 270 30.94 -11.98 20.10
N PRO A 271 31.51 -12.29 18.90
CA PRO A 271 31.06 -11.89 17.56
C PRO A 271 29.74 -12.54 17.15
N GLN A 272 28.93 -11.84 16.27
CA GLN A 272 27.65 -12.38 15.78
C GLN A 272 27.83 -13.72 15.05
N PHE A 273 28.92 -13.84 14.29
CA PHE A 273 29.26 -15.01 13.49
C PHE A 273 30.69 -15.46 13.87
N PRO A 274 30.85 -16.37 14.84
CA PRO A 274 32.17 -16.87 15.27
C PRO A 274 32.92 -17.57 14.12
N ASP A 275 34.20 -17.24 13.94
CA ASP A 275 35.02 -17.75 12.84
C ASP A 275 35.80 -18.99 13.26
N CYS A 276 35.40 -20.14 12.74
CA CYS A 276 36.06 -21.44 12.86
C CYS A 276 36.66 -21.94 11.52
N LYS A 277 37.00 -21.05 10.59
CA LYS A 277 37.61 -21.41 9.29
C LYS A 277 38.99 -22.07 9.46
N LYS A 278 39.71 -21.69 10.51
CA LYS A 278 40.96 -22.33 10.88
C LYS A 278 40.72 -23.25 12.09
N PRO A 279 41.28 -24.46 12.10
CA PRO A 279 41.14 -25.36 13.24
C PRO A 279 41.89 -24.79 14.47
N ARG A 280 41.18 -23.93 15.21
CA ARG A 280 41.56 -23.46 16.53
C ARG A 280 40.85 -24.35 17.56
N PRO A 281 41.47 -24.78 18.65
CA PRO A 281 40.79 -25.68 19.55
C PRO A 281 39.56 -25.07 20.24
N ILE A 282 39.52 -23.77 20.41
CA ILE A 282 38.42 -23.10 21.15
C ILE A 282 38.35 -21.63 20.70
N ASP A 283 37.15 -21.21 20.27
CA ASP A 283 36.84 -19.78 20.10
C ASP A 283 35.87 -19.34 21.21
N LYS A 284 36.02 -18.13 21.73
CA LYS A 284 35.19 -17.60 22.80
C LYS A 284 34.16 -16.66 22.22
N VAL A 285 32.91 -16.91 22.53
CA VAL A 285 31.77 -16.10 22.12
C VAL A 285 31.05 -15.59 23.34
N THR A 286 30.88 -14.27 23.44
CA THR A 286 30.06 -13.66 24.48
C THR A 286 28.59 -13.72 24.05
N VAL A 287 27.76 -14.38 24.83
CA VAL A 287 26.30 -14.40 24.64
C VAL A 287 25.69 -13.43 25.63
N THR A 288 24.92 -12.48 25.15
CA THR A 288 24.31 -11.43 25.97
C THR A 288 22.78 -11.43 25.80
N CYS A 289 22.09 -11.45 26.94
CA CYS A 289 20.67 -11.20 27.03
C CYS A 289 20.45 -9.81 27.60
N ALA A 290 19.92 -8.93 26.80
CA ALA A 290 19.64 -7.53 27.13
C ALA A 290 18.15 -7.33 27.42
N ILE A 291 17.87 -6.62 28.51
CA ILE A 291 16.52 -6.16 28.86
C ILE A 291 16.53 -4.65 29.10
N GLU A 292 15.40 -3.96 28.90
CA GLU A 292 15.29 -2.56 29.29
C GLU A 292 15.49 -2.40 30.79
N ASN A 293 16.03 -1.25 31.21
CA ASN A 293 16.20 -0.97 32.65
C ASN A 293 14.84 -0.99 33.36
N THR A 294 14.74 -1.75 34.41
CA THR A 294 13.51 -1.92 35.19
C THR A 294 13.85 -2.02 36.69
N THR A 295 12.89 -1.62 37.53
CA THR A 295 12.95 -1.83 38.97
C THR A 295 12.69 -3.27 39.35
N GLU A 296 12.26 -4.13 38.45
CA GLU A 296 12.00 -5.55 38.67
C GLU A 296 13.31 -6.33 38.81
N ILE A 297 13.33 -7.23 39.77
CA ILE A 297 14.50 -8.11 40.01
C ILE A 297 14.18 -9.47 39.41
N TYR A 298 15.03 -9.87 38.47
CA TYR A 298 14.93 -11.18 37.84
C TYR A 298 16.01 -12.13 38.31
N ASN A 299 15.63 -13.39 38.47
CA ASN A 299 16.59 -14.50 38.55
C ASN A 299 16.83 -14.96 37.09
N VAL A 300 18.11 -14.90 36.66
CA VAL A 300 18.46 -15.22 35.27
C VAL A 300 19.27 -16.53 35.27
N ASN A 301 18.65 -17.53 34.65
CA ASN A 301 19.23 -18.87 34.52
C ASN A 301 19.56 -19.14 33.04
N TRP A 302 20.68 -19.85 32.85
CA TRP A 302 21.12 -20.34 31.56
C TRP A 302 20.99 -21.85 31.50
N GLU A 303 20.51 -22.43 30.40
CA GLU A 303 20.26 -23.86 30.28
C GLU A 303 21.54 -24.72 30.31
N ASP A 304 22.70 -24.13 30.11
CA ASP A 304 23.97 -24.87 30.02
C ASP A 304 24.74 -24.85 31.36
N LYS A 305 25.20 -25.98 31.82
CA LYS A 305 25.82 -26.17 33.16
C LYS A 305 27.28 -25.71 33.27
N ASP A 306 27.91 -25.30 32.15
CA ASP A 306 29.36 -25.00 32.11
C ASP A 306 29.70 -23.53 32.37
N PHE A 307 28.87 -22.78 33.10
CA PHE A 307 29.02 -21.32 33.19
C PHE A 307 29.56 -20.82 34.52
N THR A 308 30.50 -19.88 34.41
CA THR A 308 30.80 -18.92 35.45
C THR A 308 29.62 -17.96 35.66
N SER A 309 29.42 -17.44 36.86
CA SER A 309 28.33 -16.50 37.20
C SER A 309 28.12 -15.42 36.14
N PRO A 310 26.87 -15.14 35.72
CA PRO A 310 26.59 -14.18 34.66
C PRO A 310 27.10 -12.78 35.06
N ASN A 311 27.81 -12.14 34.16
CA ASN A 311 28.26 -10.77 34.36
C ASN A 311 27.07 -9.81 34.07
N LYS A 312 26.70 -9.00 35.06
CA LYS A 312 25.62 -8.00 34.94
C LYS A 312 26.25 -6.64 34.73
N LYS A 313 25.88 -5.98 33.60
CA LYS A 313 26.34 -4.63 33.26
C LYS A 313 25.16 -3.75 32.89
N PHE A 314 25.23 -2.46 33.21
CA PHE A 314 24.27 -1.47 32.72
C PHE A 314 24.91 -0.66 31.60
N GLU A 315 24.25 -0.60 30.42
CA GLU A 315 24.79 0.09 29.25
C GLU A 315 23.64 0.57 28.35
N HIS A 316 23.72 1.85 27.95
CA HIS A 316 22.74 2.48 27.03
C HIS A 316 21.27 2.29 27.44
N GLY A 317 20.96 2.38 28.73
CA GLY A 317 19.60 2.21 29.24
C GLY A 317 19.13 0.75 29.36
N ASN A 318 19.98 -0.23 29.07
CA ASN A 318 19.69 -1.65 29.18
C ASN A 318 20.52 -2.33 30.25
N LEU A 319 19.94 -3.37 30.88
CA LEU A 319 20.63 -4.32 31.74
C LEU A 319 21.07 -5.49 30.86
N LEU A 320 22.38 -5.71 30.82
CA LEU A 320 23.02 -6.75 30.03
C LEU A 320 23.45 -7.90 30.98
N TYR A 321 23.01 -9.11 30.67
CA TYR A 321 23.42 -10.34 31.33
C TYR A 321 24.25 -11.16 30.35
N SER A 322 25.54 -11.28 30.59
CA SER A 322 26.46 -11.88 29.63
C SER A 322 27.17 -13.09 30.21
N ILE A 323 27.35 -14.09 29.36
CA ILE A 323 28.16 -15.28 29.62
C ILE A 323 29.17 -15.47 28.49
N VAL A 324 30.26 -16.15 28.75
CA VAL A 324 31.23 -16.55 27.73
C VAL A 324 31.04 -18.02 27.40
N LYS A 325 30.65 -18.32 26.18
CA LYS A 325 30.54 -19.68 25.64
C LYS A 325 31.79 -20.04 24.85
N THR A 326 32.29 -21.24 25.14
CA THR A 326 33.36 -21.81 24.38
C THR A 326 32.82 -22.59 23.19
N VAL A 327 33.29 -22.23 21.98
CA VAL A 327 32.92 -22.89 20.73
C VAL A 327 34.03 -23.87 20.33
N VAL A 328 33.70 -25.15 20.25
CA VAL A 328 34.64 -26.16 19.78
C VAL A 328 34.57 -26.28 18.27
N CYS A 329 35.55 -25.74 17.56
CA CYS A 329 35.57 -25.67 16.08
C CYS A 329 35.69 -27.04 15.38
N THR A 330 35.95 -28.12 16.13
CA THR A 330 36.03 -29.49 15.60
C THR A 330 34.66 -30.19 15.49
N SER A 331 33.70 -29.74 16.28
CA SER A 331 32.30 -30.21 16.20
C SER A 331 31.48 -29.28 15.30
N LYS A 332 30.87 -29.82 14.25
CA LYS A 332 29.99 -29.04 13.35
C LYS A 332 28.54 -29.01 13.86
N GLU A 333 28.29 -29.21 15.12
CA GLU A 333 26.95 -29.15 15.70
C GLU A 333 26.51 -27.71 15.96
N ASP A 334 25.24 -27.44 15.73
CA ASP A 334 24.63 -26.14 16.01
C ASP A 334 24.51 -25.94 17.53
N ILE A 335 25.19 -24.90 18.04
CA ILE A 335 25.21 -24.55 19.45
C ILE A 335 23.97 -23.72 19.76
N LYS A 336 23.04 -24.29 20.56
CA LYS A 336 21.88 -23.56 21.06
C LYS A 336 22.17 -23.04 22.46
N VAL A 337 21.76 -21.81 22.71
CA VAL A 337 21.89 -21.14 24.01
C VAL A 337 20.57 -20.49 24.35
N SER A 338 20.17 -20.57 25.59
CA SER A 338 18.98 -19.87 26.09
C SER A 338 19.26 -19.17 27.40
N CYS A 339 18.61 -18.03 27.59
CA CYS A 339 18.51 -17.37 28.87
C CYS A 339 17.04 -17.32 29.31
N ASN A 340 16.83 -17.63 30.58
CA ASN A 340 15.51 -17.67 31.17
C ASN A 340 15.42 -16.65 32.30
N PHE A 341 14.53 -15.70 32.19
CA PHE A 341 14.25 -14.67 33.21
C PHE A 341 13.04 -15.07 34.02
N THR A 342 13.26 -15.22 35.33
CA THR A 342 12.20 -15.59 36.27
C THR A 342 11.94 -14.42 37.21
N ASN A 343 10.69 -14.00 37.36
CA ASN A 343 10.27 -12.96 38.30
C ASN A 343 10.04 -13.53 39.72
N ASN A 344 9.70 -12.67 40.65
CA ASN A 344 9.50 -13.06 42.05
C ASN A 344 8.25 -13.96 42.30
N LEU A 345 7.37 -14.11 41.32
CA LEU A 345 6.23 -15.04 41.38
C LEU A 345 6.50 -16.33 40.58
N ASN A 346 7.73 -16.65 40.31
CA ASN A 346 8.16 -17.82 39.57
C ASN A 346 7.62 -17.94 38.13
N GLN A 347 7.05 -16.86 37.60
CA GLN A 347 6.78 -16.79 36.16
C GLN A 347 8.09 -16.62 35.42
N PHE A 348 8.26 -17.35 34.32
CA PHE A 348 9.50 -17.32 33.56
C PHE A 348 9.28 -17.06 32.09
N LYS A 349 10.28 -16.45 31.47
CA LYS A 349 10.33 -16.18 30.04
C LYS A 349 11.70 -16.59 29.49
N PRO A 350 11.76 -17.62 28.64
CA PRO A 350 12.98 -18.03 27.95
C PRO A 350 13.12 -17.27 26.62
N GLU A 351 14.36 -17.06 26.19
CA GLU A 351 14.72 -16.63 24.84
C GLU A 351 15.85 -17.51 24.32
N TYR A 352 15.77 -17.92 23.05
CA TYR A 352 16.68 -18.92 22.47
C TYR A 352 17.47 -18.33 21.31
N LEU A 353 18.74 -18.69 21.18
CA LEU A 353 19.60 -18.34 20.06
C LEU A 353 20.40 -19.56 19.60
N THR A 354 20.45 -19.77 18.30
CA THR A 354 21.42 -20.69 17.69
C THR A 354 22.63 -19.90 17.24
N ILE A 355 23.82 -20.21 17.73
CA ILE A 355 25.05 -19.49 17.38
C ILE A 355 25.48 -19.89 15.98
N PRO A 356 25.49 -18.96 14.99
CA PRO A 356 25.79 -19.25 13.59
C PRO A 356 27.30 -19.30 13.35
N VAL A 357 27.95 -20.42 13.65
CA VAL A 357 29.41 -20.60 13.49
C VAL A 357 29.76 -20.71 12.00
N ILE A 358 30.82 -20.02 11.58
CA ILE A 358 31.38 -20.09 10.24
C ILE A 358 32.54 -21.10 10.19
N TYR A 359 32.37 -22.18 9.43
CA TYR A 359 33.41 -23.18 9.20
C TYR A 359 34.09 -22.98 7.86
N SER A 360 35.20 -23.71 7.57
CA SER A 360 35.97 -23.58 6.32
C SER A 360 35.17 -23.89 5.06
N ASP A 361 34.14 -24.73 5.15
CA ASP A 361 33.24 -25.14 4.07
C ASP A 361 31.91 -24.34 4.03
N THR A 362 31.72 -23.44 4.97
CA THR A 362 30.48 -22.64 5.06
C THR A 362 30.44 -21.58 3.97
N LYS A 363 29.33 -21.49 3.25
CA LYS A 363 29.07 -20.34 2.37
C LYS A 363 28.85 -19.10 3.22
N VAL A 364 29.50 -17.99 2.87
CA VAL A 364 29.44 -16.73 3.60
C VAL A 364 29.25 -15.54 2.68
N CYS A 365 28.59 -14.51 3.19
CA CYS A 365 28.63 -13.18 2.63
C CYS A 365 29.81 -12.40 3.21
N PRO A 366 30.64 -11.74 2.38
CA PRO A 366 31.79 -10.98 2.86
C PRO A 366 31.35 -9.78 3.68
N LYS A 367 32.24 -9.27 4.51
CA LYS A 367 32.03 -8.01 5.24
C LYS A 367 31.72 -6.89 4.25
N ASP A 368 30.66 -6.10 4.52
CA ASP A 368 30.22 -4.99 3.71
C ASP A 368 29.87 -3.77 4.57
N GLY A 369 30.77 -2.77 4.60
CA GLY A 369 30.66 -1.61 5.48
C GLY A 369 30.61 -2.00 6.96
N ASP A 370 29.52 -1.66 7.63
CA ASP A 370 29.26 -2.00 9.05
C ASP A 370 28.82 -3.46 9.24
N TRP A 371 28.36 -4.11 8.18
CA TRP A 371 27.87 -5.49 8.24
C TRP A 371 29.04 -6.46 8.39
N PRO A 372 29.02 -7.32 9.42
CA PRO A 372 30.07 -8.34 9.60
C PRO A 372 29.99 -9.41 8.50
N GLU A 373 31.05 -10.20 8.35
CA GLU A 373 30.96 -11.43 7.57
C GLU A 373 29.87 -12.34 8.16
N ALA A 374 28.95 -12.85 7.36
CA ALA A 374 27.80 -13.61 7.83
C ALA A 374 27.67 -14.99 7.17
N LYS A 375 27.17 -15.95 7.92
CA LYS A 375 26.87 -17.31 7.43
C LYS A 375 25.62 -17.27 6.54
N ALA A 376 25.68 -17.95 5.40
CA ALA A 376 24.53 -18.06 4.49
C ALA A 376 23.31 -18.71 5.16
N GLY A 377 22.13 -18.16 4.92
CA GLY A 377 20.86 -18.54 5.53
C GLY A 377 20.60 -17.89 6.90
N TYR A 378 21.46 -16.94 7.31
CA TYR A 378 21.29 -16.21 8.58
C TYR A 378 21.15 -14.71 8.34
N VAL A 379 20.49 -14.07 9.29
CA VAL A 379 20.25 -12.62 9.30
C VAL A 379 21.25 -11.95 10.24
N ALA A 380 22.07 -11.05 9.71
CA ALA A 380 22.90 -10.16 10.53
C ALA A 380 22.05 -9.00 11.07
N LYS A 381 22.35 -8.56 12.30
CA LYS A 381 21.63 -7.51 13.00
C LYS A 381 22.57 -6.39 13.42
N LEU A 382 22.15 -5.15 13.24
CA LEU A 382 22.86 -3.97 13.72
C LEU A 382 21.89 -3.06 14.49
N PRO A 383 22.34 -2.37 15.54
CA PRO A 383 21.50 -1.42 16.27
C PRO A 383 21.16 -0.20 15.41
N CYS A 384 20.07 0.44 15.74
CA CYS A 384 19.68 1.72 15.18
C CYS A 384 20.56 2.88 15.70
N GLY A 385 20.45 4.05 15.07
CA GLY A 385 21.11 5.26 15.52
C GLY A 385 20.59 5.80 16.88
N SER A 386 21.30 6.75 17.49
CA SER A 386 21.07 7.23 18.86
C SER A 386 19.69 7.84 19.14
N LYS A 387 18.93 8.25 18.11
CA LYS A 387 17.56 8.81 18.24
C LYS A 387 16.47 7.86 17.71
N GLN A 388 16.82 6.60 17.58
CA GLN A 388 15.92 5.58 17.02
C GLN A 388 15.95 4.33 17.90
N LYS A 389 14.84 3.61 17.94
CA LYS A 389 14.66 2.32 18.61
C LYS A 389 14.36 1.24 17.57
N GLY A 390 14.96 0.06 17.73
CA GLY A 390 14.79 -1.08 16.83
C GLY A 390 16.12 -1.64 16.34
N GLU A 391 16.09 -2.38 15.25
CA GLU A 391 17.24 -3.05 14.66
C GLU A 391 17.26 -2.85 13.14
N ARG A 392 18.45 -2.84 12.55
CA ARG A 392 18.67 -3.01 11.12
C ARG A 392 19.03 -4.47 10.89
N THR A 393 18.42 -5.09 9.91
CA THR A 393 18.64 -6.50 9.58
C THR A 393 19.01 -6.66 8.12
N ARG A 394 19.88 -7.66 7.85
CA ARG A 394 20.28 -7.98 6.50
C ARG A 394 20.54 -9.47 6.38
N GLU A 395 19.86 -10.13 5.46
CA GLU A 395 19.99 -11.57 5.24
C GLU A 395 21.15 -11.88 4.29
N CYS A 396 21.90 -12.91 4.62
CA CYS A 396 22.92 -13.47 3.73
C CYS A 396 22.36 -14.66 2.96
N GLN A 397 22.08 -14.53 1.66
CA GLN A 397 21.65 -15.62 0.80
C GLN A 397 22.80 -16.12 -0.06
N GLU A 398 23.12 -17.41 0.06
CA GLU A 398 24.21 -18.12 -0.62
C GLU A 398 25.59 -17.48 -0.45
N LYS A 399 25.91 -16.37 -1.07
CA LYS A 399 27.15 -15.57 -0.99
C LYS A 399 26.90 -14.09 -1.25
N LYS A 400 25.64 -13.68 -1.35
CA LYS A 400 25.24 -12.30 -1.60
C LYS A 400 24.39 -11.78 -0.48
N TRP A 401 24.63 -10.53 -0.16
CA TRP A 401 23.79 -9.81 0.75
C TRP A 401 22.48 -9.40 0.10
N GLU A 402 21.38 -9.72 0.74
CA GLU A 402 20.07 -9.17 0.39
C GLU A 402 19.98 -7.69 0.78
N LYS A 403 18.88 -7.04 0.39
CA LYS A 403 18.64 -5.64 0.72
C LYS A 403 18.49 -5.48 2.24
N GLU A 404 19.10 -4.42 2.78
CA GLU A 404 18.94 -4.04 4.18
C GLU A 404 17.46 -3.73 4.50
N ILE A 405 16.96 -4.28 5.61
CA ILE A 405 15.66 -3.97 6.19
C ILE A 405 15.91 -3.22 7.48
N SER A 406 15.44 -1.98 7.54
CA SER A 406 15.52 -1.13 8.73
C SER A 406 14.18 -1.12 9.46
N GLU A 407 14.16 -1.66 10.68
CA GLU A 407 13.04 -1.57 11.63
C GLU A 407 13.27 -0.47 12.67
N CYS A 408 14.03 0.54 12.30
CA CYS A 408 14.36 1.68 13.17
C CYS A 408 13.23 2.71 13.17
N VAL A 409 12.62 2.90 14.32
CA VAL A 409 11.57 3.91 14.56
C VAL A 409 12.15 5.08 15.34
N ASN A 410 11.86 6.29 14.93
CA ASN A 410 12.23 7.51 15.65
C ASN A 410 11.58 7.50 17.05
N LEU A 411 12.32 7.90 18.08
CA LEU A 411 11.84 7.87 19.47
C LEU A 411 10.56 8.69 19.63
N ASP A 412 10.50 9.90 19.10
CA ASP A 412 9.30 10.75 19.18
C ASP A 412 8.07 10.08 18.57
N LEU A 413 8.23 9.41 17.41
CA LEU A 413 7.14 8.70 16.75
C LEU A 413 6.73 7.43 17.53
N GLY A 414 7.70 6.77 18.16
CA GLY A 414 7.45 5.65 19.05
C GLY A 414 6.60 6.05 20.25
N ASP A 415 6.93 7.17 20.90
CA ASP A 415 6.20 7.71 22.05
C ASP A 415 4.77 8.15 21.67
N ILE A 416 4.58 8.71 20.48
CA ILE A 416 3.24 9.05 19.96
C ILE A 416 2.42 7.78 19.76
N SER A 417 3.03 6.73 19.22
CA SER A 417 2.38 5.43 19.02
C SER A 417 1.94 4.79 20.33
N GLU A 418 2.79 4.84 21.36
CA GLU A 418 2.44 4.31 22.70
C GLU A 418 1.28 5.08 23.33
N ARG A 419 1.24 6.41 23.22
CA ARG A 419 0.10 7.22 23.70
C ARG A 419 -1.21 6.88 22.97
N ALA A 420 -1.16 6.62 21.67
CA ALA A 420 -2.31 6.15 20.90
C ALA A 420 -2.77 4.75 21.36
N LEU A 421 -1.82 3.84 21.62
CA LEU A 421 -2.11 2.51 22.15
C LEU A 421 -2.68 2.55 23.59
N ASP A 422 -2.16 3.42 24.45
CA ASP A 422 -2.69 3.62 25.80
C ASP A 422 -4.15 4.06 25.75
N LEU A 423 -4.50 4.96 24.84
CA LEU A 423 -5.88 5.35 24.60
C LEU A 423 -6.76 4.17 24.13
N GLN A 424 -6.24 3.31 23.26
CA GLN A 424 -6.94 2.10 22.81
C GLN A 424 -7.14 1.09 23.95
N ARG A 425 -6.16 0.92 24.83
CA ARG A 425 -6.25 0.08 26.01
C ARG A 425 -7.32 0.57 26.97
N GLY A 426 -7.62 1.88 26.99
CA GLY A 426 -8.63 2.51 27.83
C GLY A 426 -8.08 3.58 28.78
N LEU A 427 -6.87 4.06 28.56
CA LEU A 427 -6.24 5.14 29.34
C LEU A 427 -6.44 6.48 28.65
N GLY A 428 -7.19 7.38 29.27
CA GLY A 428 -7.42 8.74 28.81
C GLY A 428 -8.72 8.92 28.01
N LYS A 429 -9.02 10.20 27.74
CA LYS A 429 -10.14 10.63 26.89
C LYS A 429 -9.65 10.93 25.49
N PHE A 430 -10.41 10.54 24.49
CA PHE A 430 -10.11 10.82 23.10
C PHE A 430 -9.99 12.33 22.83
N THR A 431 -10.92 13.11 23.36
CA THR A 431 -10.94 14.58 23.21
C THR A 431 -9.71 15.29 23.76
N ASP A 432 -9.04 14.73 24.78
CA ASP A 432 -7.88 15.34 25.44
C ASP A 432 -6.55 14.88 24.82
N ILE A 433 -6.52 13.64 24.31
CA ILE A 433 -5.30 12.98 23.82
C ILE A 433 -5.16 13.14 22.30
N ALA A 434 -6.23 13.01 21.52
CA ALA A 434 -6.18 13.06 20.07
C ALA A 434 -5.54 14.35 19.53
N PRO A 435 -5.86 15.55 20.03
CA PRO A 435 -5.21 16.78 19.57
C PRO A 435 -3.70 16.75 19.77
N LYS A 436 -3.22 16.27 20.91
CA LYS A 436 -1.80 16.18 21.22
C LYS A 436 -1.08 15.15 20.37
N VAL A 437 -1.72 13.98 20.14
CA VAL A 437 -1.16 12.92 19.27
C VAL A 437 -0.97 13.45 17.86
N PHE A 438 -1.95 14.14 17.27
CA PHE A 438 -1.83 14.60 15.89
C PHE A 438 -0.98 15.88 15.75
N GLU A 439 -0.97 16.77 16.76
CA GLU A 439 -0.03 17.90 16.78
C GLU A 439 1.42 17.44 16.81
N ASP A 440 1.75 16.47 17.68
CA ASP A 440 3.09 15.92 17.75
C ASP A 440 3.44 15.07 16.52
N MET A 441 2.46 14.31 15.99
CA MET A 441 2.64 13.55 14.75
C MET A 441 2.93 14.46 13.56
N LYS A 442 2.24 15.61 13.43
CA LYS A 442 2.52 16.62 12.43
C LYS A 442 3.97 17.10 12.50
N LYS A 443 4.48 17.38 13.71
CA LYS A 443 5.88 17.80 13.94
C LYS A 443 6.86 16.68 13.57
N SER A 444 6.59 15.46 14.01
CA SER A 444 7.47 14.29 13.79
C SER A 444 7.51 13.83 12.34
N THR A 445 6.45 14.13 11.54
CA THR A 445 6.38 13.76 10.12
C THR A 445 6.94 14.83 9.19
N GLN A 446 7.21 16.06 9.66
CA GLN A 446 7.83 17.13 8.89
C GLN A 446 9.31 16.81 8.58
N GLY A 447 9.57 16.14 7.46
CA GLY A 447 10.93 15.99 6.90
C GLY A 447 11.74 14.78 7.38
N ASN A 448 11.27 13.95 8.29
CA ASN A 448 12.07 12.89 8.94
C ASN A 448 11.56 11.46 8.80
N ILE A 449 10.60 11.17 7.93
CA ILE A 449 10.17 9.79 7.71
C ILE A 449 11.06 9.16 6.63
N ASN A 450 12.22 8.63 7.05
CA ASN A 450 13.21 8.08 6.11
C ASN A 450 13.22 6.55 6.05
N SER A 451 12.34 5.88 6.80
CA SER A 451 12.34 4.43 6.88
C SER A 451 10.93 3.84 6.74
N ARG A 452 10.88 2.60 6.25
CA ARG A 452 9.64 1.80 6.20
C ARG A 452 9.03 1.62 7.60
N ALA A 453 9.86 1.47 8.62
CA ALA A 453 9.41 1.32 10.00
C ALA A 453 8.68 2.57 10.52
N ASN A 454 9.24 3.77 10.26
CA ASN A 454 8.57 5.03 10.59
C ASN A 454 7.24 5.18 9.85
N LEU A 455 7.20 4.84 8.56
CA LEU A 455 5.97 4.86 7.77
C LEU A 455 4.91 3.91 8.36
N ASN A 456 5.28 2.67 8.65
CA ASN A 456 4.39 1.68 9.23
C ASN A 456 3.87 2.11 10.61
N THR A 457 4.74 2.69 11.48
CA THR A 457 4.35 3.24 12.77
C THR A 457 3.38 4.39 12.62
N SER A 458 3.59 5.29 11.64
CA SER A 458 2.67 6.39 11.35
C SER A 458 1.28 5.87 10.93
N VAL A 459 1.23 4.87 10.05
CA VAL A 459 -0.03 4.24 9.63
C VAL A 459 -0.71 3.51 10.81
N LEU A 460 0.09 2.88 11.69
CA LEU A 460 -0.41 2.24 12.91
C LEU A 460 -1.07 3.25 13.86
N ILE A 461 -0.52 4.47 13.98
CA ILE A 461 -1.14 5.55 14.78
C ILE A 461 -2.52 5.90 14.20
N PHE A 462 -2.65 6.12 12.88
CA PHE A 462 -3.95 6.37 12.25
C PHE A 462 -4.94 5.23 12.49
N LYS A 463 -4.48 3.99 12.32
CA LYS A 463 -5.28 2.78 12.59
C LYS A 463 -5.80 2.75 14.02
N THR A 464 -4.91 2.96 14.98
CA THR A 464 -5.24 2.93 16.41
C THR A 464 -6.24 4.02 16.76
N MET A 465 -5.99 5.24 16.30
CA MET A 465 -6.89 6.38 16.56
C MET A 465 -8.26 6.21 15.90
N TYR A 466 -8.31 5.66 14.68
CA TYR A 466 -9.57 5.30 14.03
C TYR A 466 -10.35 4.25 14.81
N ASN A 467 -9.70 3.18 15.25
CA ASN A 467 -10.34 2.12 16.02
C ASN A 467 -10.91 2.64 17.34
N VAL A 468 -10.19 3.54 18.02
CA VAL A 468 -10.65 4.19 19.24
C VAL A 468 -11.87 5.08 18.96
N SER A 469 -11.80 5.94 17.95
CA SER A 469 -12.93 6.79 17.53
C SER A 469 -14.17 5.94 17.18
N LEU A 470 -13.97 4.80 16.51
CA LEU A 470 -15.07 3.90 16.15
C LEU A 470 -15.68 3.21 17.38
N SER A 471 -14.84 2.63 18.26
CA SER A 471 -15.29 1.88 19.44
C SER A 471 -16.01 2.73 20.48
N LYS A 472 -15.61 3.99 20.59
CA LYS A 472 -16.18 4.96 21.54
C LYS A 472 -17.23 5.90 20.90
N ASN A 473 -17.49 5.75 19.61
CA ASN A 473 -18.35 6.62 18.81
C ASN A 473 -18.02 8.13 18.95
N GLU A 474 -16.71 8.43 19.04
CA GLU A 474 -16.21 9.80 19.14
C GLU A 474 -16.14 10.45 17.76
N SER A 475 -16.49 11.73 17.68
CA SER A 475 -16.34 12.58 16.50
C SER A 475 -15.03 13.36 16.57
N ILE A 476 -14.54 13.80 15.41
CA ILE A 476 -13.39 14.71 15.32
C ILE A 476 -13.95 16.13 15.33
N GLU A 477 -13.83 16.79 16.46
CA GLU A 477 -14.29 18.15 16.67
C GLU A 477 -13.13 19.15 16.68
N GLY A 478 -13.28 20.25 15.97
CA GLY A 478 -12.31 21.33 15.91
C GLY A 478 -11.44 21.34 14.65
N GLU A 479 -11.39 22.50 14.01
CA GLU A 479 -10.64 22.78 12.78
C GLU A 479 -9.14 22.48 12.93
N SER A 480 -8.54 22.80 14.09
CA SER A 480 -7.12 22.56 14.35
C SER A 480 -6.77 21.07 14.34
N LEU A 481 -7.62 20.21 14.92
CA LEU A 481 -7.40 18.76 14.94
C LEU A 481 -7.51 18.17 13.54
N LEU A 482 -8.50 18.59 12.75
CA LEU A 482 -8.65 18.17 11.36
C LEU A 482 -7.43 18.56 10.52
N THR A 483 -6.99 19.81 10.64
CA THR A 483 -5.77 20.31 9.94
C THR A 483 -4.52 19.53 10.33
N ASP A 484 -4.35 19.16 11.61
CA ASP A 484 -3.20 18.37 12.07
C ASP A 484 -3.25 16.93 11.53
N ILE A 485 -4.42 16.30 11.47
CA ILE A 485 -4.64 14.99 10.86
C ILE A 485 -4.27 15.05 9.37
N LEU A 486 -4.83 16.02 8.63
CA LEU A 486 -4.58 16.18 7.19
C LEU A 486 -3.12 16.48 6.87
N THR A 487 -2.48 17.34 7.68
CA THR A 487 -1.07 17.68 7.49
C THR A 487 -0.17 16.46 7.76
N SER A 488 -0.43 15.74 8.86
CA SER A 488 0.30 14.50 9.18
C SER A 488 0.15 13.46 8.08
N ALA A 489 -1.08 13.25 7.60
CA ALA A 489 -1.37 12.34 6.51
C ALA A 489 -0.68 12.76 5.20
N SER A 490 -0.71 14.06 4.87
CA SER A 490 -0.06 14.60 3.67
C SER A 490 1.47 14.47 3.69
N ASN A 491 2.09 14.65 4.86
CA ASN A 491 3.54 14.50 5.02
C ASN A 491 4.03 13.08 4.71
N ILE A 492 3.20 12.07 5.00
CA ILE A 492 3.55 10.67 4.83
C ILE A 492 3.53 10.23 3.36
N ILE A 493 2.59 10.74 2.55
CA ILE A 493 2.48 10.40 1.12
C ILE A 493 3.36 11.28 0.23
N ASN A 494 4.57 11.58 0.67
CA ASN A 494 5.54 12.37 -0.09
C ASN A 494 6.39 11.46 -1.00
N ASP A 495 6.79 11.96 -2.17
CA ASP A 495 7.60 11.26 -3.18
C ASP A 495 8.94 10.72 -2.65
N SER A 496 9.50 11.34 -1.60
CA SER A 496 10.72 10.89 -0.95
C SER A 496 10.64 9.47 -0.36
N LEU A 497 9.43 8.97 -0.12
CA LEU A 497 9.16 7.67 0.51
C LEU A 497 8.75 6.56 -0.47
N LYS A 498 8.81 6.82 -1.77
CA LYS A 498 8.32 5.90 -2.81
C LYS A 498 8.83 4.44 -2.66
N GLY A 499 10.07 4.26 -2.23
CA GLY A 499 10.66 2.92 -2.02
C GLY A 499 10.28 2.22 -0.72
N SER A 500 9.58 2.90 0.20
CA SER A 500 9.21 2.39 1.53
C SER A 500 7.77 1.87 1.60
N TRP A 501 6.93 2.22 0.61
CA TRP A 501 5.55 1.80 0.53
C TRP A 501 5.41 0.36 0.02
N ASP A 502 4.49 -0.39 0.61
CA ASP A 502 3.94 -1.61 0.03
C ASP A 502 2.41 -1.51 -0.07
N VAL A 503 1.82 -2.44 -0.82
CA VAL A 503 0.38 -2.46 -1.10
C VAL A 503 -0.46 -2.51 0.19
N LYS A 504 -0.01 -3.25 1.20
CA LYS A 504 -0.73 -3.39 2.47
C LYS A 504 -0.71 -2.09 3.26
N ILE A 505 0.44 -1.44 3.36
CA ILE A 505 0.59 -0.15 4.06
C ILE A 505 -0.25 0.92 3.36
N ALA A 506 -0.28 0.94 2.01
CA ALA A 506 -1.07 1.89 1.24
C ALA A 506 -2.59 1.67 1.41
N ALA A 507 -3.04 0.41 1.41
CA ALA A 507 -4.43 0.05 1.65
C ALA A 507 -4.86 0.42 3.09
N ASP A 508 -4.05 0.08 4.08
CA ASP A 508 -4.29 0.43 5.49
C ASP A 508 -4.35 1.96 5.66
N TYR A 509 -3.41 2.69 5.05
CA TYR A 509 -3.43 4.15 5.07
C TYR A 509 -4.75 4.71 4.51
N LEU A 510 -5.16 4.27 3.31
CA LEU A 510 -6.39 4.72 2.68
C LEU A 510 -7.61 4.47 3.57
N ILE A 511 -7.71 3.28 4.16
CA ILE A 511 -8.83 2.88 5.03
C ILE A 511 -8.87 3.72 6.29
N TYR A 512 -7.77 3.82 7.02
CA TYR A 512 -7.77 4.42 8.36
C TYR A 512 -7.77 5.94 8.33
N VAL A 513 -7.07 6.56 7.38
CA VAL A 513 -7.13 8.02 7.20
C VAL A 513 -8.54 8.46 6.77
N ASN A 514 -9.13 7.78 5.76
CA ASN A 514 -10.52 8.09 5.36
C ASN A 514 -11.54 7.79 6.44
N GLY A 515 -11.30 6.74 7.24
CA GLY A 515 -12.15 6.42 8.38
C GLY A 515 -12.17 7.53 9.42
N LEU A 516 -11.01 8.12 9.72
CA LEU A 516 -10.91 9.29 10.61
C LEU A 516 -11.54 10.54 10.00
N LEU A 517 -11.19 10.87 8.74
CA LEU A 517 -11.74 12.03 8.04
C LEU A 517 -13.27 11.94 7.88
N GLY A 518 -13.82 10.74 7.76
CA GLY A 518 -15.27 10.51 7.72
C GLY A 518 -15.99 10.76 9.04
N LYS A 519 -15.25 10.95 10.12
CA LYS A 519 -15.78 11.31 11.46
C LYS A 519 -15.67 12.82 11.77
N ALA A 520 -15.02 13.58 10.87
CA ALA A 520 -14.86 15.02 11.02
C ALA A 520 -16.03 15.79 10.40
N GLU A 521 -16.45 16.87 11.07
CA GLU A 521 -17.33 17.87 10.50
C GLU A 521 -16.50 18.83 9.64
N VAL A 522 -16.86 18.95 8.37
CA VAL A 522 -16.13 19.76 7.38
C VAL A 522 -17.03 20.89 6.90
N ASN A 523 -16.68 22.12 7.24
CA ASN A 523 -17.42 23.32 6.82
C ASN A 523 -16.77 24.02 5.62
N ASP A 524 -15.42 23.99 5.54
CA ASP A 524 -14.62 24.67 4.55
C ASP A 524 -13.63 23.72 3.84
N GLU A 525 -12.98 24.23 2.79
CA GLU A 525 -11.94 23.49 2.06
C GLU A 525 -10.62 23.49 2.85
N GLU A 526 -10.15 22.30 3.20
CA GLU A 526 -8.86 22.05 3.82
C GLU A 526 -7.87 21.46 2.80
N LYS A 527 -6.81 22.20 2.50
CA LYS A 527 -5.85 21.84 1.47
C LYS A 527 -4.43 21.77 2.00
N THR A 528 -3.79 20.64 1.73
CA THR A 528 -2.36 20.40 1.98
C THR A 528 -1.65 20.10 0.66
N PRO A 529 -0.33 19.97 0.60
CA PRO A 529 0.38 19.69 -0.66
C PRO A 529 -0.08 18.43 -1.39
N ASN A 530 -0.44 17.37 -0.66
CA ASN A 530 -0.79 16.06 -1.23
C ASN A 530 -2.24 15.63 -0.97
N ILE A 531 -2.97 16.32 -0.10
CA ILE A 531 -4.37 16.01 0.21
C ILE A 531 -5.21 17.28 0.09
N ASN A 532 -6.37 17.16 -0.53
CA ASN A 532 -7.41 18.20 -0.57
C ASN A 532 -8.71 17.57 -0.05
N HIS A 533 -9.27 18.14 0.99
CA HIS A 533 -10.46 17.66 1.68
C HIS A 533 -11.49 18.77 1.79
N LYS A 534 -12.68 18.58 1.25
CA LYS A 534 -13.70 19.63 1.24
C LYS A 534 -15.13 19.10 1.11
N PRO A 535 -16.14 19.89 1.58
CA PRO A 535 -17.53 19.61 1.29
C PRO A 535 -17.87 19.94 -0.16
N CYS A 536 -18.73 19.13 -0.78
CA CYS A 536 -19.08 19.21 -2.18
C CYS A 536 -20.59 19.13 -2.39
N THR A 537 -21.11 20.06 -3.21
CA THR A 537 -22.50 20.10 -3.66
C THR A 537 -22.52 20.51 -5.15
N GLY A 538 -23.29 19.81 -5.99
CA GLY A 538 -23.31 20.08 -7.43
C GLY A 538 -21.96 19.84 -8.10
N ASP A 539 -21.42 20.85 -8.79
CA ASP A 539 -20.07 20.77 -9.38
C ASP A 539 -19.01 21.15 -8.35
N CYS A 540 -18.09 20.25 -8.13
CA CYS A 540 -17.03 20.39 -7.14
C CYS A 540 -15.68 20.01 -7.76
N GLN A 541 -14.64 20.81 -7.50
CA GLN A 541 -13.29 20.54 -7.97
C GLN A 541 -12.36 20.18 -6.82
N VAL A 542 -11.67 19.04 -6.93
CA VAL A 542 -10.61 18.57 -6.01
C VAL A 542 -9.34 18.36 -6.82
N PHE A 543 -8.31 19.16 -6.56
CA PHE A 543 -7.12 19.27 -7.41
C PHE A 543 -7.52 19.54 -8.87
N ASN A 544 -7.16 18.64 -9.80
CA ASN A 544 -7.45 18.70 -11.23
C ASN A 544 -8.64 17.80 -11.66
N VAL A 545 -9.46 17.36 -10.71
CA VAL A 545 -10.64 16.54 -10.99
C VAL A 545 -11.90 17.30 -10.63
N THR A 546 -12.81 17.44 -11.58
CA THR A 546 -14.14 17.99 -11.36
C THR A 546 -15.12 16.84 -11.13
N MET A 547 -15.91 16.93 -10.09
CA MET A 547 -16.97 15.97 -9.76
C MET A 547 -18.32 16.66 -9.88
N THR A 548 -19.29 15.97 -10.48
CA THR A 548 -20.67 16.46 -10.59
C THR A 548 -21.59 15.52 -9.81
N PHE A 549 -22.23 16.07 -8.78
CA PHE A 549 -23.26 15.37 -8.03
C PHE A 549 -24.64 15.60 -8.66
N PRO A 550 -25.54 14.60 -8.64
CA PRO A 550 -26.91 14.78 -9.09
C PRO A 550 -27.63 15.89 -8.29
N LYS A 551 -28.74 16.38 -8.82
CA LYS A 551 -29.58 17.39 -8.12
C LYS A 551 -29.95 16.87 -6.72
N ASN A 552 -29.67 17.66 -5.69
CA ASN A 552 -29.81 17.36 -4.26
C ASN A 552 -28.80 16.35 -3.68
N GLY A 553 -27.79 15.91 -4.42
CA GLY A 553 -26.66 15.14 -3.91
C GLY A 553 -25.62 16.06 -3.27
N SER A 554 -25.09 15.62 -2.13
CA SER A 554 -24.00 16.30 -1.45
C SER A 554 -23.04 15.26 -0.87
N GLY A 555 -21.84 15.67 -0.53
CA GLY A 555 -20.87 14.79 0.10
C GLY A 555 -19.61 15.52 0.50
N VAL A 556 -18.69 14.78 1.08
CA VAL A 556 -17.33 15.24 1.36
C VAL A 556 -16.36 14.47 0.47
N ALA A 557 -15.51 15.20 -0.21
CA ALA A 557 -14.51 14.63 -1.11
C ALA A 557 -13.10 14.84 -0.56
N THR A 558 -12.29 13.78 -0.62
CA THR A 558 -10.88 13.79 -0.26
C THR A 558 -10.05 13.33 -1.46
N GLY A 559 -9.19 14.18 -1.99
CA GLY A 559 -8.28 13.85 -3.07
C GLY A 559 -6.86 13.57 -2.55
N TYR A 560 -6.24 12.51 -3.03
CA TYR A 560 -4.85 12.13 -2.74
C TYR A 560 -4.02 12.19 -4.01
N LYS A 561 -3.01 13.06 -4.04
CA LYS A 561 -2.25 13.34 -5.26
C LYS A 561 -1.33 12.19 -5.68
N THR A 562 -0.61 11.58 -4.75
CA THR A 562 0.44 10.58 -5.00
C THR A 562 0.08 9.17 -4.57
N LEU A 563 -0.95 8.99 -3.74
CA LEU A 563 -1.32 7.69 -3.15
C LEU A 563 -1.58 6.59 -4.19
N GLY A 564 -2.10 6.96 -5.36
CA GLY A 564 -2.39 6.02 -6.44
C GLY A 564 -1.16 5.28 -6.98
N GLU A 565 0.04 5.79 -6.75
CA GLU A 565 1.29 5.13 -7.16
C GLU A 565 1.69 3.98 -6.23
N TYR A 566 1.15 3.95 -5.01
CA TYR A 566 1.47 2.97 -3.97
C TYR A 566 0.42 1.87 -3.83
N LEU A 567 -0.78 2.10 -4.36
CA LEU A 567 -1.85 1.12 -4.40
C LEU A 567 -1.64 0.09 -5.53
N PRO A 568 -2.20 -1.13 -5.44
CA PRO A 568 -2.03 -2.15 -6.47
C PRO A 568 -2.57 -1.67 -7.81
N LEU A 569 -1.80 -1.87 -8.86
CA LEU A 569 -2.16 -1.52 -10.24
C LEU A 569 -2.76 -2.75 -10.96
N GLN A 570 -3.77 -3.37 -10.35
CA GLN A 570 -4.41 -4.59 -10.84
C GLN A 570 -5.94 -4.47 -10.76
N ILE A 571 -6.61 -4.98 -11.77
CA ILE A 571 -8.05 -5.24 -11.82
C ILE A 571 -8.29 -6.71 -12.17
N GLU A 572 -9.53 -7.21 -12.08
CA GLU A 572 -9.85 -8.65 -12.22
C GLU A 572 -9.25 -9.33 -13.46
N ASN A 573 -9.13 -8.63 -14.59
CA ASN A 573 -8.72 -9.19 -15.87
C ASN A 573 -7.46 -8.55 -16.47
N ASP A 574 -6.83 -7.59 -15.79
CA ASP A 574 -5.65 -6.89 -16.27
C ASP A 574 -4.71 -6.54 -15.11
N SER A 575 -3.48 -6.99 -15.19
CA SER A 575 -2.46 -6.75 -14.18
C SER A 575 -1.38 -5.75 -14.63
N ASP A 576 -1.40 -5.35 -15.91
CA ASP A 576 -0.39 -4.46 -16.49
C ASP A 576 -0.94 -3.06 -16.73
N LEU A 577 -1.21 -2.37 -15.62
CA LEU A 577 -1.84 -1.05 -15.59
C LEU A 577 -0.85 0.02 -15.11
N ASP A 578 -1.17 1.27 -15.44
CA ASP A 578 -0.47 2.46 -14.98
C ASP A 578 -1.47 3.46 -14.39
N ASN A 579 -1.12 4.08 -13.28
CA ASN A 579 -1.98 5.08 -12.67
C ASN A 579 -1.92 6.40 -13.45
N ARG A 580 -3.07 6.95 -13.81
CA ARG A 580 -3.19 8.20 -14.57
C ARG A 580 -4.02 9.27 -13.86
N GLY A 581 -4.57 8.95 -12.70
CA GLY A 581 -5.39 9.87 -11.92
C GLY A 581 -4.99 9.93 -10.46
N ILE A 582 -5.52 10.95 -9.79
CA ILE A 582 -5.46 11.01 -8.32
C ILE A 582 -6.46 10.01 -7.73
N VAL A 583 -6.24 9.59 -6.49
CA VAL A 583 -7.23 8.79 -5.74
C VAL A 583 -8.21 9.75 -5.09
N LEU A 584 -9.48 9.56 -5.37
CA LEU A 584 -10.58 10.34 -4.82
C LEU A 584 -11.42 9.49 -3.90
N GLN A 585 -11.48 9.83 -2.63
CA GLN A 585 -12.45 9.27 -1.69
C GLN A 585 -13.67 10.20 -1.62
N ILE A 586 -14.84 9.62 -1.74
CA ILE A 586 -16.10 10.34 -1.63
C ILE A 586 -16.94 9.71 -0.54
N ASN A 587 -17.40 10.53 0.39
CA ASN A 587 -18.40 10.18 1.38
C ASN A 587 -19.68 10.94 1.02
N ALA A 588 -20.60 10.29 0.31
CA ALA A 588 -21.79 10.95 -0.25
C ALA A 588 -23.03 10.74 0.61
N ALA A 589 -23.87 11.77 0.61
CA ALA A 589 -25.23 11.73 1.16
C ALA A 589 -26.23 11.88 0.01
N ASN A 590 -27.33 11.15 0.08
CA ASN A 590 -28.47 11.27 -0.83
C ASN A 590 -28.17 11.09 -2.33
N THR A 591 -27.09 10.38 -2.69
CA THR A 591 -26.77 10.05 -4.09
C THR A 591 -26.21 8.67 -4.24
N ASN A 592 -26.53 8.01 -5.37
CA ASN A 592 -26.03 6.69 -5.72
C ASN A 592 -25.04 6.72 -6.87
N SER A 593 -24.80 7.86 -7.51
CA SER A 593 -23.86 8.01 -8.61
C SER A 593 -23.18 9.37 -8.60
N VAL A 594 -21.93 9.40 -9.07
CA VAL A 594 -21.13 10.63 -9.22
C VAL A 594 -20.42 10.57 -10.57
N GLN A 595 -20.41 11.69 -11.29
CA GLN A 595 -19.64 11.84 -12.54
C GLN A 595 -18.33 12.54 -12.23
N PHE A 596 -17.24 12.03 -12.81
CA PHE A 596 -15.90 12.59 -12.68
C PHE A 596 -15.38 13.07 -14.02
N LYS A 597 -14.71 14.22 -14.00
CA LYS A 597 -13.90 14.69 -15.10
C LYS A 597 -12.46 14.84 -14.61
N PHE A 598 -11.59 13.93 -15.01
CA PHE A 598 -10.16 13.96 -14.72
C PHE A 598 -9.45 14.84 -15.77
N SER A 599 -9.20 16.10 -15.45
CA SER A 599 -8.46 17.01 -16.34
C SER A 599 -7.00 16.55 -16.47
N HIS A 600 -6.45 16.60 -17.69
CA HIS A 600 -5.05 16.23 -17.99
C HIS A 600 -4.70 14.74 -17.85
N VAL A 601 -5.64 13.85 -18.12
CA VAL A 601 -5.29 12.43 -18.29
C VAL A 601 -4.53 12.28 -19.61
N ASN A 602 -3.19 12.14 -19.52
CA ASN A 602 -2.33 11.87 -20.68
C ASN A 602 -2.60 10.46 -21.21
N ARG A 603 -3.69 10.30 -21.98
CA ARG A 603 -4.03 9.02 -22.57
C ARG A 603 -3.20 8.78 -23.82
N THR A 604 -2.51 7.65 -23.89
CA THR A 604 -1.89 7.17 -25.13
C THR A 604 -2.98 6.61 -26.06
N LYS A 605 -2.95 6.98 -27.35
CA LYS A 605 -3.88 6.45 -28.34
C LYS A 605 -3.87 4.93 -28.34
N ASN A 606 -5.03 4.30 -28.53
CA ASN A 606 -5.27 2.85 -28.51
C ASN A 606 -5.18 2.18 -27.14
N HIS A 607 -4.87 2.90 -26.07
CA HIS A 607 -4.88 2.37 -24.72
C HIS A 607 -6.23 2.62 -24.05
N LYS A 608 -6.76 1.60 -23.36
CA LYS A 608 -8.02 1.73 -22.63
C LYS A 608 -7.75 2.41 -21.28
N LEU A 609 -8.64 3.33 -20.92
CA LEU A 609 -8.73 3.84 -19.55
C LEU A 609 -9.77 3.04 -18.79
N HIS A 610 -9.45 2.72 -17.56
CA HIS A 610 -10.30 2.00 -16.63
C HIS A 610 -10.68 2.95 -15.50
N CYS A 611 -11.95 3.33 -15.42
CA CYS A 611 -12.51 4.01 -14.27
C CYS A 611 -12.80 2.95 -13.22
N VAL A 612 -12.19 3.07 -12.03
CA VAL A 612 -12.19 1.99 -11.04
C VAL A 612 -12.58 2.49 -9.66
N VAL A 613 -13.21 1.61 -8.90
CA VAL A 613 -13.56 1.78 -7.49
C VAL A 613 -12.75 0.82 -6.62
N TRP A 614 -12.30 1.29 -5.47
CA TRP A 614 -11.55 0.50 -4.51
C TRP A 614 -12.47 -0.43 -3.71
N ILE A 615 -12.12 -1.71 -3.64
CA ILE A 615 -12.80 -2.72 -2.83
C ILE A 615 -11.92 -3.07 -1.62
N PRO A 616 -12.22 -2.56 -0.42
CA PRO A 616 -11.38 -2.76 0.77
C PRO A 616 -11.24 -4.22 1.18
N SER A 617 -12.29 -5.05 1.03
CA SER A 617 -12.27 -6.47 1.41
C SER A 617 -11.23 -7.28 0.63
N ASP A 618 -11.03 -6.95 -0.64
CA ASP A 618 -10.19 -7.68 -1.57
C ASP A 618 -8.86 -6.97 -1.80
N THR A 619 -8.68 -5.76 -1.26
CA THR A 619 -7.50 -4.89 -1.47
C THR A 619 -7.15 -4.72 -2.95
N ARG A 620 -8.15 -4.52 -3.80
CA ARG A 620 -8.02 -4.38 -5.26
C ARG A 620 -8.97 -3.34 -5.84
N TRP A 621 -8.67 -2.94 -7.06
CA TRP A 621 -9.54 -2.10 -7.86
C TRP A 621 -10.56 -2.94 -8.65
N SER A 622 -11.77 -2.40 -8.88
CA SER A 622 -12.82 -3.02 -9.69
C SER A 622 -13.43 -2.02 -10.66
N GLU A 623 -13.75 -2.46 -11.87
CA GLU A 623 -14.55 -1.68 -12.84
C GLU A 623 -16.06 -1.75 -12.56
N ASN A 624 -16.49 -2.65 -11.65
CA ASN A 624 -17.90 -2.84 -11.35
C ASN A 624 -18.52 -1.56 -10.78
N GLY A 625 -19.52 -1.04 -11.45
CA GLY A 625 -20.17 0.21 -11.09
C GLY A 625 -19.58 1.46 -11.72
N CYS A 626 -18.45 1.38 -12.42
CA CYS A 626 -17.85 2.52 -13.13
C CYS A 626 -17.90 2.36 -14.63
N LYS A 627 -18.19 3.44 -15.36
CA LYS A 627 -18.19 3.49 -16.83
C LYS A 627 -17.25 4.59 -17.31
N TRP A 628 -16.37 4.26 -18.25
CA TRP A 628 -15.53 5.21 -18.94
C TRP A 628 -16.28 5.88 -20.09
N GLY A 629 -16.10 7.20 -20.29
CA GLY A 629 -16.72 7.98 -21.36
C GLY A 629 -16.25 7.65 -22.77
N GLY A 630 -15.30 6.75 -22.92
CA GLY A 630 -14.75 6.30 -24.20
C GLY A 630 -13.73 7.26 -24.83
N ALA A 631 -13.30 6.93 -26.04
CA ALA A 631 -12.28 7.71 -26.76
C ALA A 631 -12.70 9.15 -27.11
N SER A 632 -14.00 9.41 -27.23
CA SER A 632 -14.55 10.74 -27.50
C SER A 632 -14.52 11.67 -26.28
N ASN A 633 -14.68 11.11 -25.08
CA ASN A 633 -14.64 11.82 -23.81
C ASN A 633 -13.71 11.09 -22.82
N PRO A 634 -12.40 11.04 -23.10
CA PRO A 634 -11.48 10.18 -22.35
C PRO A 634 -11.30 10.58 -20.88
N GLU A 635 -11.61 11.82 -20.54
CA GLU A 635 -11.49 12.39 -19.20
C GLU A 635 -12.70 12.06 -18.30
N HIS A 636 -13.80 11.56 -18.86
CA HIS A 636 -15.05 11.35 -18.14
C HIS A 636 -15.19 9.90 -17.63
N CYS A 637 -15.56 9.81 -16.36
CA CYS A 637 -15.97 8.58 -15.67
C CYS A 637 -17.33 8.81 -15.03
N GLU A 638 -18.21 7.81 -15.10
CA GLU A 638 -19.46 7.77 -14.36
C GLU A 638 -19.43 6.57 -13.44
N CYS A 639 -19.49 6.79 -12.13
CA CYS A 639 -19.42 5.71 -11.15
C CYS A 639 -20.64 5.69 -10.23
N THR A 640 -21.13 4.50 -9.94
CA THR A 640 -22.14 4.25 -8.92
C THR A 640 -21.45 3.97 -7.60
N LEU A 641 -21.96 4.55 -6.52
CA LEU A 641 -21.48 4.28 -5.17
C LEU A 641 -21.94 2.88 -4.75
N PRO A 642 -21.06 2.00 -4.24
CA PRO A 642 -21.43 0.65 -3.85
C PRO A 642 -22.49 0.69 -2.75
N LEU A 643 -23.59 -0.01 -3.01
CA LEU A 643 -24.62 -0.31 -2.03
C LEU A 643 -24.18 -1.55 -1.24
N ASP A 644 -23.67 -1.35 -0.05
CA ASP A 644 -23.33 -2.47 0.83
C ASP A 644 -24.61 -3.11 1.38
N ASN A 645 -25.12 -4.13 0.64
CA ASN A 645 -26.35 -4.88 1.00
C ASN A 645 -26.14 -5.86 2.17
N ASN A 646 -24.92 -5.97 2.73
CA ASN A 646 -24.56 -7.01 3.71
C ASN A 646 -24.32 -6.53 5.13
N VAL A 647 -24.51 -5.25 5.44
CA VAL A 647 -24.47 -4.78 6.85
C VAL A 647 -25.89 -4.52 7.34
N ARG A 648 -26.59 -5.60 7.70
CA ARG A 648 -27.70 -5.57 8.66
C ARG A 648 -27.12 -5.30 10.04
N SER A 649 -26.97 -4.04 10.42
CA SER A 649 -26.90 -3.62 11.83
C SER A 649 -27.95 -2.58 12.06
N SER A 650 -28.86 -2.93 12.94
CA SER A 650 -29.90 -2.10 13.51
C SER A 650 -29.36 -0.80 14.05
N GLU A 651 -30.19 0.24 13.95
CA GLU A 651 -30.20 1.53 14.62
C GLU A 651 -29.40 2.68 14.02
N SER A 652 -30.21 3.60 13.54
CA SER A 652 -30.06 5.05 13.49
C SER A 652 -28.64 5.65 13.49
N SER A 653 -28.13 5.97 12.31
CA SER A 653 -27.51 7.27 12.03
C SER A 653 -27.23 7.37 10.53
N ASN A 654 -27.40 8.57 9.97
CA ASN A 654 -27.05 8.94 8.60
C ASN A 654 -25.54 8.64 8.32
N ARG A 655 -25.20 7.39 7.99
CA ARG A 655 -23.83 7.04 7.61
C ARG A 655 -23.64 7.37 6.14
N TYR A 656 -22.71 8.28 5.87
CA TYR A 656 -22.18 8.53 4.55
C TYR A 656 -21.63 7.23 3.96
N LYS A 657 -22.05 6.92 2.72
CA LYS A 657 -21.47 5.81 1.98
C LYS A 657 -20.19 6.29 1.32
N GLY A 658 -19.04 5.73 1.72
CA GLY A 658 -17.73 6.15 1.23
C GLY A 658 -17.15 5.16 0.23
N ALA A 659 -16.60 5.67 -0.89
CA ALA A 659 -15.86 4.87 -1.87
C ALA A 659 -14.69 5.67 -2.43
N ALA A 660 -13.59 4.97 -2.75
CA ALA A 660 -12.42 5.56 -3.39
C ALA A 660 -12.40 5.20 -4.89
N PHE A 661 -12.07 6.18 -5.72
CA PHE A 661 -12.08 6.10 -7.18
C PHE A 661 -10.75 6.58 -7.76
N THR A 662 -10.35 6.01 -8.90
CA THR A 662 -9.23 6.52 -9.71
C THR A 662 -9.38 6.10 -11.17
N VAL A 663 -8.43 6.54 -12.02
CA VAL A 663 -8.33 6.15 -13.42
C VAL A 663 -7.00 5.44 -13.64
N LEU A 664 -7.08 4.22 -14.15
CA LEU A 664 -5.94 3.40 -14.54
C LEU A 664 -5.90 3.29 -16.07
N MET A 665 -4.71 3.23 -16.65
CA MET A 665 -4.51 3.03 -18.08
C MET A 665 -3.84 1.68 -18.33
N ALA A 666 -4.41 0.88 -19.25
CA ALA A 666 -3.75 -0.33 -19.71
C ALA A 666 -2.40 0.04 -20.37
N LYS A 667 -1.30 -0.60 -19.98
CA LYS A 667 0.02 -0.40 -20.60
C LYS A 667 0.08 -0.94 -22.01
N ASN A 668 -0.70 -1.98 -22.28
CA ASN A 668 -0.80 -2.57 -23.59
C ASN A 668 -1.97 -1.96 -24.38
N PRO A 669 -1.81 -1.71 -25.70
CA PRO A 669 -2.91 -1.25 -26.52
C PRO A 669 -4.01 -2.33 -26.61
N VAL A 670 -5.24 -1.88 -26.84
CA VAL A 670 -6.38 -2.79 -26.99
C VAL A 670 -6.13 -3.78 -28.11
N SER A 671 -6.09 -5.06 -27.80
CA SER A 671 -5.98 -6.15 -28.78
C SER A 671 -7.36 -6.45 -29.38
N ILE A 672 -7.37 -6.75 -30.70
CA ILE A 672 -8.58 -7.18 -31.40
C ILE A 672 -8.59 -8.71 -31.40
N PRO A 673 -9.66 -9.36 -30.91
CA PRO A 673 -9.71 -10.82 -30.79
C PRO A 673 -9.42 -11.53 -32.11
N TYR A 674 -8.73 -12.66 -32.11
CA TYR A 674 -8.43 -13.53 -33.25
C TYR A 674 -7.67 -12.91 -34.43
N ILE A 675 -7.29 -11.62 -34.38
CA ILE A 675 -6.63 -10.96 -35.50
C ILE A 675 -5.26 -11.57 -35.80
N GLU A 676 -4.55 -11.99 -34.75
CA GLU A 676 -3.24 -12.66 -34.85
C GLU A 676 -3.35 -13.99 -35.60
N HIS A 677 -4.33 -14.81 -35.23
CA HIS A 677 -4.57 -16.10 -35.90
C HIS A 677 -4.94 -15.92 -37.37
N LEU A 678 -5.83 -14.94 -37.63
CA LEU A 678 -6.24 -14.59 -39.00
C LEU A 678 -5.04 -14.11 -39.82
N THR A 679 -4.16 -13.32 -39.25
CA THR A 679 -2.92 -12.84 -39.88
C THR A 679 -1.98 -14.00 -40.21
N LEU A 680 -1.75 -14.90 -39.25
CA LEU A 680 -0.88 -16.07 -39.46
C LEU A 680 -1.39 -16.99 -40.57
N VAL A 681 -2.69 -17.32 -40.53
CA VAL A 681 -3.33 -18.14 -41.58
C VAL A 681 -3.26 -17.42 -42.93
N GLY A 682 -3.56 -16.13 -42.97
CA GLY A 682 -3.48 -15.33 -44.19
C GLY A 682 -2.10 -15.27 -44.80
N LEU A 683 -1.07 -14.99 -43.98
CA LEU A 683 0.34 -14.98 -44.41
C LEU A 683 0.80 -16.33 -44.94
N PHE A 684 0.42 -17.44 -44.27
CA PHE A 684 0.75 -18.78 -44.74
C PHE A 684 0.15 -19.04 -46.13
N VAL A 685 -1.14 -18.73 -46.29
CA VAL A 685 -1.82 -18.85 -47.61
C VAL A 685 -1.19 -17.94 -48.65
N SER A 686 -0.80 -16.72 -48.27
CA SER A 686 -0.11 -15.76 -49.12
C SER A 686 1.22 -16.32 -49.62
N VAL A 687 2.08 -16.81 -48.72
CA VAL A 687 3.39 -17.39 -49.06
C VAL A 687 3.26 -18.54 -50.03
N VAL A 688 2.34 -19.50 -49.76
CA VAL A 688 2.10 -20.64 -50.66
C VAL A 688 1.61 -20.16 -52.04
N SER A 689 0.67 -19.20 -52.04
CA SER A 689 0.10 -18.67 -53.29
C SER A 689 1.14 -17.90 -54.11
N LEU A 690 2.01 -17.11 -53.47
CA LEU A 690 3.08 -16.39 -54.14
C LEU A 690 4.14 -17.36 -54.74
N PHE A 691 4.49 -18.40 -54.01
CA PHE A 691 5.36 -19.44 -54.53
C PHE A 691 4.77 -20.10 -55.76
N VAL A 692 3.48 -20.50 -55.73
CA VAL A 692 2.78 -21.04 -56.88
C VAL A 692 2.73 -20.03 -58.04
N CYS A 693 2.46 -18.75 -57.75
CA CYS A 693 2.46 -17.68 -58.74
C CYS A 693 3.82 -17.57 -59.48
N LEU A 694 4.92 -17.55 -58.73
CA LEU A 694 6.27 -17.51 -59.30
C LEU A 694 6.59 -18.74 -60.14
N MET A 695 6.19 -19.93 -59.72
CA MET A 695 6.33 -21.17 -60.48
C MET A 695 5.57 -21.10 -61.78
N ILE A 696 4.33 -20.62 -61.77
CA ILE A 696 3.51 -20.48 -62.98
C ILE A 696 4.13 -19.45 -63.93
N GLU A 697 4.47 -18.26 -63.44
CA GLU A 697 5.12 -17.21 -64.24
C GLU A 697 6.42 -17.73 -64.91
N PHE A 698 7.25 -18.46 -64.17
CA PHE A 698 8.46 -19.09 -64.73
C PHE A 698 8.13 -20.10 -65.85
N ALA A 699 7.12 -20.99 -65.65
CA ALA A 699 6.70 -22.01 -66.63
C ALA A 699 6.16 -21.40 -67.90
N VAL A 700 5.39 -20.30 -67.83
CA VAL A 700 4.72 -19.71 -68.98
C VAL A 700 5.50 -18.51 -69.58
N TRP A 701 6.64 -18.10 -69.00
CA TRP A 701 7.39 -16.89 -69.33
C TRP A 701 7.57 -16.61 -70.80
N ASN A 702 8.12 -17.57 -71.55
CA ASN A 702 8.41 -17.47 -72.97
C ASN A 702 7.18 -17.31 -73.87
N ALA A 703 6.03 -17.78 -73.35
CA ALA A 703 4.77 -17.73 -74.12
C ALA A 703 4.03 -16.39 -73.94
N VAL A 704 4.12 -15.79 -72.76
CA VAL A 704 3.33 -14.61 -72.40
C VAL A 704 4.10 -13.30 -72.62
N VAL A 705 5.45 -13.30 -72.66
CA VAL A 705 6.28 -12.10 -72.74
C VAL A 705 6.60 -11.73 -74.19
N LYS A 706 5.61 -11.71 -75.10
CA LYS A 706 5.81 -11.40 -76.52
C LYS A 706 5.84 -9.90 -76.84
N SER A 707 5.18 -9.03 -76.09
CA SER A 707 5.21 -7.59 -76.25
C SER A 707 5.99 -6.88 -75.17
N SER A 708 6.51 -5.67 -75.42
CA SER A 708 7.29 -4.88 -74.46
C SER A 708 6.47 -4.56 -73.21
N ILE A 709 5.20 -4.29 -73.33
CA ILE A 709 4.29 -3.97 -72.24
C ILE A 709 3.98 -5.24 -71.45
N ALA A 710 3.70 -6.39 -72.08
CA ALA A 710 3.50 -7.65 -71.41
C ALA A 710 4.77 -8.08 -70.68
N HIS A 711 5.95 -7.93 -71.28
CA HIS A 711 7.24 -8.20 -70.65
C HIS A 711 7.40 -7.42 -69.37
N PHE A 712 7.17 -6.11 -69.42
CA PHE A 712 7.28 -5.27 -68.24
C PHE A 712 6.26 -5.64 -67.14
N ARG A 713 5.00 -5.90 -67.47
CA ARG A 713 3.96 -6.28 -66.55
C ARG A 713 4.29 -7.57 -65.84
N HIS A 714 4.67 -8.63 -66.53
CA HIS A 714 5.08 -9.89 -65.93
C HIS A 714 6.36 -9.74 -65.12
N THR A 715 7.34 -8.97 -65.55
CA THR A 715 8.55 -8.66 -64.77
C THR A 715 8.16 -7.95 -63.47
N ALA A 716 7.25 -6.96 -63.50
CA ALA A 716 6.77 -6.28 -62.28
C ALA A 716 6.04 -7.23 -61.35
N VAL A 717 5.13 -8.09 -61.85
CA VAL A 717 4.41 -9.10 -61.06
C VAL A 717 5.37 -10.08 -60.37
N VAL A 718 6.38 -10.55 -61.08
CA VAL A 718 7.42 -11.43 -60.52
C VAL A 718 8.21 -10.74 -59.39
N ASN A 719 8.62 -9.47 -59.59
CA ASN A 719 9.38 -8.74 -58.56
C ASN A 719 8.50 -8.38 -57.34
N ILE A 720 7.25 -7.97 -57.57
CA ILE A 720 6.26 -7.74 -56.50
C ILE A 720 6.04 -9.02 -55.71
N SER A 721 5.80 -10.16 -56.39
CA SER A 721 5.57 -11.45 -55.77
C SER A 721 6.79 -11.93 -54.98
N LEU A 722 8.00 -11.74 -55.49
CA LEU A 722 9.25 -12.10 -54.81
C LEU A 722 9.50 -11.27 -53.57
N CYS A 723 9.32 -9.94 -53.67
CA CYS A 723 9.46 -9.05 -52.49
C CYS A 723 8.43 -9.35 -51.45
N LEU A 724 7.15 -9.56 -51.80
CA LEU A 724 6.09 -9.91 -50.88
C LEU A 724 6.31 -11.28 -50.25
N LEU A 725 6.77 -12.28 -51.01
CA LEU A 725 7.12 -13.61 -50.51
C LEU A 725 8.21 -13.53 -49.41
N LEU A 726 9.25 -12.74 -49.63
CA LEU A 726 10.33 -12.56 -48.65
C LEU A 726 9.83 -11.79 -47.41
N ALA A 727 8.99 -10.78 -47.62
CA ALA A 727 8.41 -10.00 -46.53
C ALA A 727 7.46 -10.85 -45.65
N ASP A 728 6.51 -11.60 -46.29
CA ASP A 728 5.53 -12.46 -45.58
C ASP A 728 6.26 -13.62 -44.88
N SER A 729 7.27 -14.21 -45.49
CA SER A 729 8.10 -15.25 -44.84
C SER A 729 8.87 -14.71 -43.64
N SER A 730 9.37 -13.47 -43.72
CA SER A 730 10.01 -12.79 -42.60
C SER A 730 9.04 -12.48 -41.46
N PHE A 731 7.77 -12.20 -41.75
CA PHE A 731 6.73 -12.09 -40.75
C PHE A 731 6.41 -13.42 -40.06
N LEU A 732 6.26 -14.50 -40.84
CA LEU A 732 6.05 -15.83 -40.27
C LEU A 732 7.21 -16.28 -39.40
N ALA A 733 8.44 -15.95 -39.80
CA ALA A 733 9.64 -16.27 -39.01
C ALA A 733 9.67 -15.61 -37.64
N THR A 734 9.02 -14.45 -37.46
CA THR A 734 8.90 -13.78 -36.13
C THR A 734 7.91 -14.44 -35.20
N ALA A 735 7.01 -15.29 -35.67
CA ALA A 735 6.05 -16.03 -34.84
C ALA A 735 6.68 -17.24 -34.14
N PHE A 736 7.89 -17.65 -34.52
CA PHE A 736 8.58 -18.80 -33.92
C PHE A 736 9.57 -18.34 -32.84
N PRO A 737 9.57 -18.92 -31.63
CA PRO A 737 10.52 -18.58 -30.57
C PRO A 737 11.95 -19.04 -30.95
N VAL A 738 12.92 -18.11 -30.92
CA VAL A 738 14.32 -18.37 -31.20
C VAL A 738 15.18 -18.06 -29.98
N SER A 739 16.21 -18.84 -29.74
CA SER A 739 17.11 -18.77 -28.58
C SER A 739 17.97 -17.49 -28.47
N SER A 740 18.00 -16.63 -29.48
CA SER A 740 18.69 -15.33 -29.47
C SER A 740 17.76 -14.23 -30.02
N PRO A 741 16.88 -13.64 -29.21
CA PRO A 741 15.78 -12.79 -29.71
C PRO A 741 16.23 -11.49 -30.37
N SER A 742 17.26 -10.80 -29.86
CA SER A 742 17.59 -9.42 -30.26
C SER A 742 18.22 -9.30 -31.63
N GLN A 743 19.27 -10.08 -31.94
CA GLN A 743 19.93 -9.99 -33.23
C GLN A 743 19.10 -10.54 -34.40
N TRP A 744 18.36 -11.64 -34.16
CA TRP A 744 17.46 -12.24 -35.14
C TRP A 744 16.31 -11.27 -35.49
N CYS A 745 15.69 -10.69 -34.52
CA CYS A 745 14.64 -9.69 -34.71
C CYS A 745 15.13 -8.49 -35.54
N ARG A 746 16.33 -7.96 -35.24
CA ARG A 746 16.93 -6.84 -35.99
C ARG A 746 17.05 -7.15 -37.50
N TRP A 747 17.59 -8.29 -37.85
CA TRP A 747 17.74 -8.69 -39.25
C TRP A 747 16.39 -8.87 -39.95
N LEU A 748 15.40 -9.48 -39.27
CA LEU A 748 14.06 -9.66 -39.83
C LEU A 748 13.33 -8.31 -40.01
N VAL A 749 13.52 -7.34 -39.12
CA VAL A 749 12.93 -6.00 -39.29
C VAL A 749 13.53 -5.27 -40.49
N VAL A 750 14.85 -5.28 -40.67
CA VAL A 750 15.52 -4.67 -41.83
C VAL A 750 15.04 -5.32 -43.14
N MET A 751 14.97 -6.66 -43.15
CA MET A 751 14.47 -7.43 -44.32
C MET A 751 13.01 -7.07 -44.65
N LYS A 752 12.13 -7.08 -43.66
CA LYS A 752 10.70 -6.68 -43.82
C LYS A 752 10.58 -5.26 -44.34
N HIS A 753 11.29 -4.30 -43.74
CA HIS A 753 11.27 -2.90 -44.13
C HIS A 753 11.70 -2.74 -45.61
N TYR A 754 12.81 -3.38 -45.98
CA TYR A 754 13.32 -3.32 -47.37
C TYR A 754 12.37 -3.99 -48.36
N CYS A 755 11.93 -5.21 -48.09
CA CYS A 755 11.12 -5.98 -49.04
C CYS A 755 9.72 -5.33 -49.24
N PHE A 756 9.08 -4.83 -48.20
CA PHE A 756 7.82 -4.13 -48.36
C PHE A 756 7.99 -2.82 -49.16
N LEU A 757 8.99 -2.02 -48.85
CA LEU A 757 9.27 -0.81 -49.66
C LEU A 757 9.57 -1.18 -51.12
N ALA A 758 10.42 -2.15 -51.40
CA ALA A 758 10.72 -2.56 -52.76
C ALA A 758 9.46 -3.04 -53.49
N MET A 759 8.59 -3.79 -52.85
CA MET A 759 7.29 -4.19 -53.39
C MET A 759 6.47 -2.95 -53.82
N PHE A 760 6.33 -1.94 -52.95
CA PHE A 760 5.57 -0.74 -53.27
C PHE A 760 6.19 0.09 -54.41
N PHE A 761 7.51 0.19 -54.44
CA PHE A 761 8.20 0.88 -55.55
C PHE A 761 8.04 0.13 -56.84
N TRP A 762 7.98 -1.22 -56.88
CA TRP A 762 7.63 -1.98 -58.07
C TRP A 762 6.17 -1.78 -58.48
N MET A 763 5.22 -1.67 -57.53
CA MET A 763 3.83 -1.33 -57.79
C MET A 763 3.72 0.08 -58.44
N LEU A 764 4.47 1.06 -57.90
CA LEU A 764 4.60 2.37 -58.47
C LEU A 764 5.10 2.34 -59.92
N CYS A 765 6.19 1.63 -60.18
CA CYS A 765 6.77 1.47 -61.55
C CYS A 765 5.70 0.87 -62.49
N LEU A 766 4.98 -0.14 -62.06
CA LEU A 766 3.93 -0.77 -62.84
C LEU A 766 2.78 0.21 -63.15
N SER A 767 2.32 0.92 -62.17
CA SER A 767 1.23 1.90 -62.34
C SER A 767 1.63 3.05 -63.29
N LEU A 768 2.87 3.58 -63.14
CA LEU A 768 3.39 4.65 -64.01
C LEU A 768 3.56 4.20 -65.45
N VAL A 769 4.08 2.97 -65.70
CA VAL A 769 4.26 2.42 -67.04
C VAL A 769 2.87 2.17 -67.69
N LEU A 770 1.92 1.62 -66.92
CA LEU A 770 0.54 1.45 -67.42
C LEU A 770 -0.12 2.81 -67.74
N LEU A 771 0.05 3.79 -66.91
CA LEU A 771 -0.47 5.15 -67.12
C LEU A 771 0.20 5.80 -68.34
N HIS A 772 1.54 5.72 -68.48
CA HIS A 772 2.27 6.22 -69.62
C HIS A 772 1.80 5.55 -70.91
N SER A 773 1.63 4.24 -70.94
CA SER A 773 1.14 3.51 -72.12
C SER A 773 -0.31 3.86 -72.51
N LEU A 774 -1.12 4.33 -71.55
CA LEU A 774 -2.49 4.74 -71.79
C LEU A 774 -2.60 6.18 -72.32
N ILE A 775 -1.72 7.07 -71.85
CA ILE A 775 -1.71 8.51 -72.24
C ILE A 775 -0.93 8.70 -73.58
N PHE A 776 0.23 8.04 -73.72
CA PHE A 776 1.10 8.27 -74.87
C PHE A 776 1.06 7.06 -75.84
N ILE A 777 0.01 6.87 -76.54
CA ILE A 777 -0.27 5.76 -77.49
C ILE A 777 0.81 5.65 -78.60
N PHE A 778 1.43 6.71 -79.04
CA PHE A 778 2.41 6.76 -80.13
C PHE A 778 3.87 6.74 -79.63
N HIS A 779 4.17 6.85 -78.33
CA HIS A 779 5.52 6.89 -77.83
C HIS A 779 5.99 5.48 -77.41
N ARG A 780 6.82 4.85 -78.19
CA ARG A 780 7.39 3.52 -77.86
C ARG A 780 8.59 3.66 -76.92
N LEU A 781 8.40 3.38 -75.63
CA LEU A 781 9.49 3.27 -74.69
C LEU A 781 10.46 2.16 -75.07
N ARG A 782 11.76 2.47 -75.05
CA ARG A 782 12.81 1.47 -75.28
C ARG A 782 12.89 0.47 -74.10
N LYS A 783 12.73 -0.84 -74.32
CA LYS A 783 12.67 -1.93 -73.34
C LYS A 783 13.81 -1.83 -72.33
N LYS A 784 15.05 -1.59 -72.76
CA LYS A 784 16.22 -1.54 -71.84
C LYS A 784 16.17 -0.33 -70.90
N VAL A 785 15.69 0.83 -71.34
CA VAL A 785 15.69 2.07 -70.54
C VAL A 785 14.69 2.00 -69.41
N TYR A 786 13.45 1.66 -69.67
CA TYR A 786 12.44 1.66 -68.62
C TYR A 786 12.59 0.44 -67.71
N LEU A 787 13.10 -0.68 -68.18
CA LEU A 787 13.45 -1.82 -67.32
C LEU A 787 14.56 -1.43 -66.36
N GLY A 788 15.65 -0.83 -66.87
CA GLY A 788 16.77 -0.36 -66.04
C GLY A 788 16.29 0.71 -65.03
N ALA A 789 15.52 1.70 -65.47
CA ALA A 789 14.94 2.70 -64.54
C ALA A 789 14.05 2.06 -63.46
N SER A 790 13.22 1.06 -63.83
CA SER A 790 12.37 0.37 -62.86
C SER A 790 13.16 -0.49 -61.87
N PHE A 791 14.24 -1.13 -62.26
CA PHE A 791 15.11 -1.82 -61.33
C PHE A 791 15.83 -0.85 -60.40
N THR A 792 16.26 0.32 -60.86
CA THR A 792 16.86 1.36 -60.02
C THR A 792 15.81 1.88 -59.02
N VAL A 793 14.63 2.30 -59.49
CA VAL A 793 13.57 2.82 -58.62
C VAL A 793 13.06 1.72 -57.69
N GLY A 794 12.87 0.49 -58.14
CA GLY A 794 12.28 -0.60 -57.42
C GLY A 794 13.20 -1.21 -56.31
N TYR A 795 14.53 -1.08 -56.44
CA TYR A 795 15.45 -1.68 -55.47
C TYR A 795 16.42 -0.68 -54.82
N VAL A 796 16.99 0.26 -55.61
CA VAL A 796 17.97 1.21 -55.06
C VAL A 796 17.32 2.28 -54.19
N CYS A 797 16.19 2.86 -54.61
CA CYS A 797 15.50 3.84 -53.79
C CYS A 797 15.06 3.27 -52.42
N PRO A 798 14.39 2.09 -52.35
CA PRO A 798 14.11 1.45 -51.07
C PRO A 798 15.34 1.19 -50.20
N LEU A 799 16.43 0.74 -50.81
CA LEU A 799 17.69 0.48 -50.10
C LEU A 799 18.25 1.75 -49.45
N ILE A 800 18.25 2.86 -50.18
CA ILE A 800 18.70 4.16 -49.68
C ILE A 800 17.83 4.57 -48.47
N ILE A 801 16.51 4.45 -48.57
CA ILE A 801 15.58 4.80 -47.47
C ILE A 801 15.89 3.96 -46.26
N VAL A 802 16.02 2.65 -46.39
CA VAL A 802 16.29 1.72 -45.30
C VAL A 802 17.64 1.99 -44.65
N VAL A 803 18.68 2.17 -45.42
CA VAL A 803 20.03 2.47 -44.92
C VAL A 803 20.06 3.77 -44.14
N LEU A 804 19.45 4.85 -44.67
CA LEU A 804 19.36 6.13 -44.01
C LEU A 804 18.55 6.02 -42.71
N THR A 805 17.48 5.24 -42.71
CA THR A 805 16.66 5.02 -41.50
C THR A 805 17.45 4.26 -40.43
N VAL A 806 18.16 3.22 -40.80
CA VAL A 806 18.99 2.44 -39.86
C VAL A 806 20.07 3.33 -39.23
N ILE A 807 20.73 4.18 -40.05
CA ILE A 807 21.75 5.12 -39.53
C ILE A 807 21.14 6.16 -38.63
N ALA A 808 19.97 6.74 -38.95
CA ALA A 808 19.31 7.78 -38.21
C ALA A 808 18.79 7.31 -36.82
N TYR A 809 18.50 6.02 -36.69
CA TYR A 809 18.00 5.41 -35.45
C TYR A 809 19.06 4.47 -34.84
N ASP A 810 20.13 5.07 -34.32
CA ASP A 810 21.24 4.42 -33.57
C ASP A 810 21.79 3.13 -34.23
N ASN A 811 22.00 3.15 -35.54
CA ASN A 811 22.45 1.98 -36.32
C ASN A 811 21.56 0.74 -36.13
N GLY A 812 20.24 0.96 -36.00
CA GLY A 812 19.27 -0.11 -35.88
C GLY A 812 19.24 -0.75 -34.50
N LYS A 813 19.45 0.04 -33.44
CA LYS A 813 19.38 -0.40 -32.06
C LYS A 813 17.93 -0.68 -31.61
N GLU A 814 17.82 -1.64 -30.69
CA GLU A 814 16.59 -1.98 -29.99
C GLU A 814 16.02 -0.74 -29.26
N ASP A 815 14.70 -0.60 -29.24
CA ASP A 815 13.94 0.54 -28.70
C ASP A 815 14.17 1.90 -29.40
N SER A 816 15.10 2.01 -30.34
CA SER A 816 15.28 3.18 -31.20
C SER A 816 14.70 2.92 -32.59
N TYR A 817 15.18 1.85 -33.28
CA TYR A 817 14.73 1.51 -34.63
C TYR A 817 13.54 0.56 -34.66
N TYR A 818 13.47 -0.43 -33.73
CA TYR A 818 12.43 -1.46 -33.70
C TYR A 818 12.01 -1.80 -32.25
N LEU A 819 10.80 -2.33 -32.10
CA LEU A 819 10.31 -2.87 -30.84
C LEU A 819 10.59 -4.38 -30.76
N PRO A 820 11.24 -4.87 -29.68
CA PRO A 820 11.55 -6.29 -29.53
C PRO A 820 10.30 -7.17 -29.39
N THR A 821 9.24 -6.63 -28.80
CA THR A 821 7.98 -7.35 -28.59
C THR A 821 7.24 -7.70 -29.86
N THR A 822 7.31 -6.84 -30.90
CA THR A 822 6.60 -7.02 -32.18
C THR A 822 7.53 -7.35 -33.33
N CYS A 823 8.84 -7.25 -33.15
CA CYS A 823 9.85 -7.31 -34.22
C CYS A 823 9.44 -6.48 -35.45
N TRP A 824 9.00 -5.22 -35.21
CA TRP A 824 8.60 -4.27 -36.23
C TRP A 824 9.11 -2.87 -35.90
N LEU A 825 9.06 -1.97 -36.88
CA LEU A 825 9.51 -0.59 -36.75
C LEU A 825 8.78 0.13 -35.59
N LYS A 826 9.50 0.97 -34.85
CA LYS A 826 8.96 1.69 -33.68
C LYS A 826 8.05 2.84 -34.11
N TYR A 827 6.87 2.88 -33.50
CA TYR A 827 5.91 3.97 -33.61
C TYR A 827 5.89 4.78 -32.31
N GLU A 828 6.16 6.08 -32.35
CA GLU A 828 6.20 6.97 -31.17
C GLU A 828 5.13 8.09 -31.21
N GLY A 829 4.32 8.12 -32.23
CA GLY A 829 3.29 9.13 -32.40
C GLY A 829 3.21 9.70 -33.81
N ALA A 830 2.44 10.76 -34.04
CA ALA A 830 2.31 11.39 -35.33
C ALA A 830 3.64 12.00 -35.78
N PHE A 831 4.19 11.51 -36.87
CA PHE A 831 5.46 11.90 -37.48
C PHE A 831 6.72 11.60 -36.64
N GLN A 832 6.64 10.70 -35.67
CA GLN A 832 7.79 10.29 -34.83
C GLN A 832 8.02 8.76 -34.89
N GLY A 833 9.29 8.36 -34.73
CA GLY A 833 9.70 6.95 -34.79
C GLY A 833 10.06 6.46 -36.20
N SER A 834 10.84 5.36 -36.26
CA SER A 834 11.33 4.73 -37.52
C SER A 834 10.21 4.25 -38.45
N PHE A 835 9.00 3.99 -37.90
CA PHE A 835 7.82 3.57 -38.63
C PHE A 835 7.39 4.59 -39.71
N PHE A 836 7.67 5.89 -39.51
CA PHE A 836 7.35 6.92 -40.51
C PHE A 836 8.23 6.85 -41.78
N ALA A 837 9.43 6.31 -41.69
CA ALA A 837 10.25 6.07 -42.85
C ALA A 837 9.67 5.00 -43.80
N PHE A 838 8.75 4.17 -43.29
CA PHE A 838 7.94 3.24 -44.07
C PHE A 838 6.62 3.87 -44.52
N VAL A 839 5.86 4.43 -43.60
CA VAL A 839 4.48 4.92 -43.84
C VAL A 839 4.42 6.07 -44.83
N MET A 840 5.37 7.02 -44.78
CA MET A 840 5.35 8.20 -45.65
C MET A 840 5.56 7.84 -47.12
N PRO A 841 6.63 7.10 -47.51
CA PRO A 841 6.81 6.67 -48.92
C PRO A 841 5.65 5.82 -49.42
N VAL A 842 5.20 4.87 -48.59
CA VAL A 842 4.06 4.00 -48.94
C VAL A 842 2.79 4.81 -49.17
N GLY A 843 2.51 5.80 -48.31
CA GLY A 843 1.33 6.69 -48.46
C GLY A 843 1.32 7.45 -49.77
N ILE A 844 2.49 8.01 -50.16
CA ILE A 844 2.66 8.72 -51.43
C ILE A 844 2.46 7.77 -52.61
N ILE A 845 3.04 6.57 -52.56
CA ILE A 845 2.95 5.55 -53.62
C ILE A 845 1.49 5.08 -53.77
N VAL A 846 0.81 4.77 -52.65
CA VAL A 846 -0.61 4.35 -52.67
C VAL A 846 -1.48 5.44 -53.25
N ALA A 847 -1.25 6.73 -52.90
CA ALA A 847 -2.01 7.85 -53.44
C ALA A 847 -1.81 7.97 -54.95
N ILE A 848 -0.55 7.86 -55.47
CA ILE A 848 -0.26 7.88 -56.90
C ILE A 848 -0.91 6.66 -57.62
N ASN A 849 -0.88 5.50 -56.99
CA ASN A 849 -1.46 4.29 -57.56
C ASN A 849 -2.99 4.35 -57.62
N VAL A 850 -3.64 4.91 -56.57
CA VAL A 850 -5.09 5.18 -56.58
C VAL A 850 -5.46 6.16 -57.65
N LEU A 851 -4.70 7.28 -57.78
CA LEU A 851 -4.91 8.24 -58.85
C LEU A 851 -4.75 7.60 -60.25
N SER A 852 -3.68 6.80 -60.44
CA SER A 852 -3.47 6.07 -61.70
C SER A 852 -4.61 5.10 -62.00
N MET A 853 -5.13 4.41 -61.01
CA MET A 853 -6.30 3.50 -61.14
C MET A 853 -7.53 4.25 -61.57
N LEU A 854 -7.81 5.40 -60.92
CA LEU A 854 -8.95 6.26 -61.29
C LEU A 854 -8.84 6.79 -62.70
N LEU A 855 -7.63 7.20 -63.14
CA LEU A 855 -7.40 7.63 -64.52
C LEU A 855 -7.60 6.51 -65.53
N VAL A 856 -7.18 5.28 -65.20
CA VAL A 856 -7.45 4.08 -66.05
C VAL A 856 -8.95 3.83 -66.18
N ILE A 857 -9.68 3.90 -65.04
CA ILE A 857 -11.15 3.74 -65.01
C ILE A 857 -11.82 4.82 -65.81
N ALA A 858 -11.43 6.09 -65.62
CA ALA A 858 -11.99 7.24 -66.36
C ALA A 858 -11.78 7.08 -67.89
N LYS A 859 -10.62 6.59 -68.31
CA LYS A 859 -10.34 6.33 -69.72
C LYS A 859 -11.17 5.19 -70.32
N LEU A 860 -11.45 4.14 -69.48
CA LEU A 860 -12.38 3.05 -69.88
C LEU A 860 -13.80 3.50 -70.00
N LEU A 861 -14.19 4.50 -69.25
CA LEU A 861 -15.56 5.14 -69.29
C LEU A 861 -15.74 6.10 -70.48
N THR A 862 -14.66 6.67 -71.00
CA THR A 862 -14.72 7.61 -72.14
C THR A 862 -14.97 6.80 -73.43
N PRO A 863 -16.14 6.97 -74.12
CA PRO A 863 -16.43 6.25 -75.32
C PRO A 863 -15.41 6.64 -76.43
N SER A 864 -14.72 5.66 -76.98
CA SER A 864 -13.96 5.88 -78.20
C SER A 864 -14.95 6.20 -79.33
N ILE A 865 -14.86 7.39 -79.88
CA ILE A 865 -15.61 7.82 -81.11
C ILE A 865 -15.12 6.94 -82.24
N SER A 866 -15.72 5.76 -82.37
CA SER A 866 -15.62 4.91 -83.58
C SER A 866 -17.03 4.50 -83.95
N GLU A 867 -17.40 4.83 -85.16
CA GLU A 867 -18.76 4.69 -85.74
C GLU A 867 -19.37 3.30 -85.48
N GLY A 868 -20.58 3.25 -85.00
CA GLY A 868 -21.57 2.26 -85.32
C GLY A 868 -21.99 1.19 -84.37
N SER A 869 -21.73 1.27 -83.04
CA SER A 869 -22.48 0.44 -82.04
C SER A 869 -22.45 1.06 -80.65
N THR A 870 -23.61 1.30 -80.07
CA THR A 870 -23.77 1.68 -78.66
C THR A 870 -23.29 0.46 -77.85
N PRO A 871 -22.21 0.57 -77.04
CA PRO A 871 -21.78 -0.55 -76.21
C PRO A 871 -22.89 -0.77 -75.16
N ASP A 872 -23.30 -2.03 -75.02
CA ASP A 872 -24.25 -2.42 -73.98
C ASP A 872 -23.64 -2.02 -72.61
N ASP A 873 -24.35 -1.15 -71.86
CA ASP A 873 -23.90 -0.64 -70.55
C ASP A 873 -23.33 -1.76 -69.65
N LYS A 874 -23.86 -2.97 -69.84
CA LYS A 874 -23.41 -4.19 -69.10
C LYS A 874 -21.99 -4.61 -69.47
N GLU A 875 -21.54 -4.44 -70.71
CA GLU A 875 -20.18 -4.78 -71.12
C GLU A 875 -19.16 -3.76 -70.61
N VAL A 876 -19.50 -2.49 -70.60
CA VAL A 876 -18.67 -1.42 -70.00
C VAL A 876 -18.50 -1.59 -68.51
N ILE A 877 -19.59 -1.83 -67.76
CA ILE A 877 -19.56 -2.09 -66.34
C ILE A 877 -18.74 -3.37 -66.01
N ARG A 878 -18.90 -4.42 -66.81
CA ARG A 878 -18.12 -5.66 -66.67
C ARG A 878 -16.64 -5.40 -66.91
N GLY A 879 -16.27 -4.56 -67.86
CA GLY A 879 -14.88 -4.18 -68.16
C GLY A 879 -14.24 -3.40 -67.01
N ILE A 880 -14.96 -2.42 -66.45
CA ILE A 880 -14.54 -1.61 -65.30
C ILE A 880 -14.37 -2.49 -64.08
N LEU A 881 -15.40 -3.29 -63.74
CA LEU A 881 -15.30 -4.18 -62.57
C LEU A 881 -14.12 -5.14 -62.68
N LYS A 882 -13.86 -5.65 -63.88
CA LYS A 882 -12.71 -6.52 -64.16
C LYS A 882 -11.40 -5.79 -63.96
N ALA A 883 -11.25 -4.53 -64.44
CA ALA A 883 -10.09 -3.70 -64.24
C ALA A 883 -9.84 -3.40 -62.77
N VAL A 884 -10.89 -3.02 -62.00
CA VAL A 884 -10.79 -2.74 -60.58
C VAL A 884 -10.35 -3.97 -59.81
N ILE A 885 -11.01 -5.12 -60.01
CA ILE A 885 -10.67 -6.37 -59.29
C ILE A 885 -9.22 -6.79 -59.59
N PHE A 886 -8.74 -6.57 -60.83
CA PHE A 886 -7.38 -6.93 -61.20
C PHE A 886 -6.32 -5.98 -60.67
N LEU A 887 -6.60 -4.68 -60.70
CA LEU A 887 -5.59 -3.66 -60.41
C LEU A 887 -5.47 -3.39 -58.90
N THR A 888 -6.55 -3.57 -58.11
CA THR A 888 -6.60 -3.21 -56.69
C THR A 888 -5.50 -3.94 -55.87
N PRO A 889 -5.33 -5.28 -55.90
CA PRO A 889 -4.25 -5.93 -55.14
C PRO A 889 -2.85 -5.68 -55.69
N ILE A 890 -2.73 -5.48 -57.04
CA ILE A 890 -1.45 -5.25 -57.72
C ILE A 890 -0.92 -3.85 -57.42
N PHE A 891 -1.80 -2.87 -57.29
CA PHE A 891 -1.43 -1.49 -56.98
C PHE A 891 -1.31 -1.20 -55.51
N GLY A 892 -1.54 -2.18 -54.63
CA GLY A 892 -1.48 -2.02 -53.19
C GLY A 892 -2.55 -1.09 -52.63
N VAL A 893 -3.66 -0.87 -53.34
CA VAL A 893 -4.75 0.01 -52.90
C VAL A 893 -5.38 -0.48 -51.58
N THR A 894 -5.34 -1.79 -51.31
CA THR A 894 -5.80 -2.40 -50.07
C THR A 894 -5.09 -1.88 -48.81
N TRP A 895 -3.87 -1.36 -48.97
CA TRP A 895 -3.10 -0.74 -47.90
C TRP A 895 -3.66 0.62 -47.48
N ALA A 896 -4.60 1.22 -48.25
CA ALA A 896 -5.34 2.39 -47.80
C ALA A 896 -6.11 2.14 -46.51
N PHE A 897 -6.58 0.90 -46.26
CA PHE A 897 -7.15 0.51 -44.96
C PHE A 897 -6.14 0.62 -43.82
N GLY A 898 -4.83 0.46 -44.06
CA GLY A 898 -3.79 0.63 -43.06
C GLY A 898 -3.73 2.06 -42.51
N PHE A 899 -3.95 3.07 -43.38
CA PHE A 899 -4.03 4.46 -42.91
C PHE A 899 -5.31 4.70 -42.11
N ALA A 900 -6.42 4.01 -42.42
CA ALA A 900 -7.63 4.04 -41.60
C ALA A 900 -7.39 3.39 -40.22
N VAL A 901 -6.65 2.27 -40.15
CA VAL A 901 -6.24 1.65 -38.89
C VAL A 901 -5.40 2.61 -38.03
N LEU A 902 -4.45 3.34 -38.67
CA LEU A 902 -3.63 4.33 -37.96
C LEU A 902 -4.46 5.56 -37.50
N ALA A 903 -5.49 5.94 -38.25
CA ALA A 903 -6.33 7.10 -37.93
C ALA A 903 -7.34 6.81 -36.81
N ILE A 904 -7.93 5.59 -36.77
CA ILE A 904 -8.97 5.20 -35.85
C ILE A 904 -8.35 4.78 -34.50
N ASP A 905 -9.03 5.13 -33.42
CA ASP A 905 -8.69 4.65 -32.08
C ASP A 905 -9.27 3.24 -31.87
N HIS A 906 -8.43 2.30 -31.46
CA HIS A 906 -8.82 0.88 -31.28
C HIS A 906 -9.83 0.67 -30.17
N THR A 907 -10.00 1.62 -29.26
CA THR A 907 -11.02 1.57 -28.22
C THR A 907 -12.44 1.85 -28.74
N VAL A 908 -12.60 2.40 -29.96
CA VAL A 908 -13.90 2.69 -30.57
C VAL A 908 -14.45 1.44 -31.26
N MET A 909 -15.25 0.67 -30.56
CA MET A 909 -15.96 -0.50 -31.07
C MET A 909 -17.32 -0.10 -31.63
N PRO A 910 -17.88 -0.67 -32.72
CA PRO A 910 -17.34 -1.77 -33.55
C PRO A 910 -16.44 -1.34 -34.73
N THR A 911 -16.33 -0.01 -34.99
CA THR A 911 -15.63 0.52 -36.18
C THR A 911 -14.19 0.03 -36.28
N SER A 912 -13.47 0.05 -35.14
CA SER A 912 -12.09 -0.44 -35.06
C SER A 912 -11.97 -1.91 -35.48
N LYS A 913 -12.89 -2.78 -35.06
CA LYS A 913 -12.92 -4.19 -35.46
C LYS A 913 -13.06 -4.34 -36.96
N ILE A 914 -14.06 -3.65 -37.55
CA ILE A 914 -14.34 -3.74 -38.99
C ILE A 914 -13.13 -3.34 -39.83
N VAL A 915 -12.51 -2.20 -39.50
CA VAL A 915 -11.37 -1.68 -40.27
C VAL A 915 -10.13 -2.58 -40.12
N ASN A 916 -9.87 -3.08 -38.92
CA ASN A 916 -8.72 -3.97 -38.67
C ASN A 916 -8.91 -5.33 -39.35
N TYR A 917 -10.10 -5.95 -39.30
CA TYR A 917 -10.37 -7.18 -40.03
C TYR A 917 -10.29 -6.98 -41.52
N ALA A 918 -10.86 -5.88 -42.07
CA ALA A 918 -10.77 -5.56 -43.48
C ALA A 918 -9.30 -5.40 -43.95
N PHE A 919 -8.49 -4.65 -43.18
CA PHE A 919 -7.07 -4.51 -43.45
C PHE A 919 -6.37 -5.86 -43.43
N THR A 920 -6.59 -6.68 -42.41
CA THR A 920 -5.94 -7.99 -42.27
C THR A 920 -6.32 -8.94 -43.40
N VAL A 921 -7.61 -9.07 -43.73
CA VAL A 921 -8.07 -9.95 -44.81
C VAL A 921 -7.49 -9.49 -46.16
N CYS A 922 -7.56 -8.20 -46.45
CA CYS A 922 -7.07 -7.69 -47.74
C CYS A 922 -5.57 -7.82 -47.89
N ASN A 923 -4.79 -7.66 -46.84
CA ASN A 923 -3.32 -7.60 -46.93
C ASN A 923 -2.62 -8.91 -46.56
N ALA A 924 -3.11 -9.64 -45.54
CA ALA A 924 -2.55 -10.95 -45.18
C ALA A 924 -2.79 -12.01 -46.30
N PHE A 925 -3.91 -11.89 -47.05
CA PHE A 925 -4.19 -12.75 -48.22
C PHE A 925 -3.76 -12.13 -49.54
N GLN A 926 -2.96 -11.08 -49.56
CA GLN A 926 -2.59 -10.35 -50.76
C GLN A 926 -1.94 -11.24 -51.81
N GLY A 927 -1.08 -12.19 -51.41
CA GLY A 927 -0.45 -13.16 -52.31
C GLY A 927 -1.48 -14.07 -53.01
N LEU A 928 -2.55 -14.47 -52.32
CA LEU A 928 -3.65 -15.24 -52.93
C LEU A 928 -4.37 -14.37 -53.97
N PHE A 929 -4.64 -13.12 -53.67
CA PHE A 929 -5.27 -12.19 -54.62
C PHE A 929 -4.42 -11.94 -55.84
N ILE A 930 -3.08 -11.80 -55.70
CA ILE A 930 -2.16 -11.68 -56.79
C ILE A 930 -2.17 -12.95 -57.65
N LEU A 931 -2.14 -14.14 -57.05
CA LEU A 931 -2.22 -15.42 -57.80
C LEU A 931 -3.54 -15.48 -58.62
N LEU A 932 -4.66 -15.19 -57.98
CA LEU A 932 -5.96 -15.27 -58.65
C LEU A 932 -6.18 -14.20 -59.72
N THR A 933 -5.71 -12.96 -59.46
CA THR A 933 -5.96 -11.83 -60.39
C THR A 933 -4.82 -11.68 -61.40
N ALA A 934 -3.62 -11.47 -60.97
CA ALA A 934 -2.47 -11.16 -61.85
C ALA A 934 -1.96 -12.35 -62.64
N CYS A 935 -1.98 -13.53 -62.04
CA CYS A 935 -1.45 -14.76 -62.67
C CYS A 935 -2.60 -15.55 -63.37
N LEU A 936 -3.51 -16.15 -62.57
CA LEU A 936 -4.58 -16.99 -63.13
C LEU A 936 -5.71 -16.20 -63.79
N GLY A 937 -5.84 -14.94 -63.53
CA GLY A 937 -6.84 -14.05 -64.15
C GLY A 937 -6.56 -13.77 -65.61
N GLU A 938 -5.32 -13.88 -66.06
CA GLU A 938 -4.94 -13.61 -67.46
C GLU A 938 -5.22 -14.80 -68.37
N LYS A 939 -5.99 -14.60 -69.44
CA LYS A 939 -6.37 -15.64 -70.38
C LYS A 939 -5.17 -16.37 -70.98
N LYS A 940 -4.15 -15.61 -71.41
CA LYS A 940 -2.93 -16.20 -72.04
C LYS A 940 -2.19 -17.13 -71.05
N VAL A 941 -2.09 -16.76 -69.77
CA VAL A 941 -1.48 -17.61 -68.75
C VAL A 941 -2.28 -18.88 -68.56
N ARG A 942 -3.60 -18.78 -68.43
CA ARG A 942 -4.46 -19.96 -68.25
C ARG A 942 -4.40 -20.90 -69.45
N ASP A 943 -4.47 -20.34 -70.71
CA ASP A 943 -4.44 -21.13 -71.91
C ASP A 943 -3.09 -21.92 -72.01
N GLN A 944 -1.96 -21.25 -71.76
CA GLN A 944 -0.65 -21.89 -71.71
C GLN A 944 -0.51 -22.94 -70.57
N LEU A 945 -0.99 -22.61 -69.40
CA LEU A 945 -0.93 -23.55 -68.27
C LEU A 945 -1.78 -24.79 -68.56
N SER A 946 -2.94 -24.66 -69.22
CA SER A 946 -3.80 -25.78 -69.60
C SER A 946 -3.16 -26.64 -70.71
N GLU A 947 -2.40 -26.01 -71.59
CA GLU A 947 -1.61 -26.70 -72.63
C GLU A 947 -0.47 -27.54 -72.01
N ILE A 948 0.32 -26.96 -71.07
CA ILE A 948 1.37 -27.66 -70.34
C ILE A 948 0.78 -28.85 -69.55
N MET A 949 -0.35 -28.68 -68.86
CA MET A 949 -1.01 -29.77 -68.13
C MET A 949 -1.54 -30.86 -69.03
N ARG A 950 -2.05 -30.52 -70.23
CA ARG A 950 -2.48 -31.51 -71.23
C ARG A 950 -1.30 -32.29 -71.87
N CYS A 951 -0.16 -31.64 -72.10
CA CYS A 951 1.06 -32.27 -72.53
C CYS A 951 1.59 -33.26 -71.50
N ASN A 952 1.69 -32.88 -70.23
CA ASN A 952 2.11 -33.75 -69.18
C ASN A 952 1.13 -34.94 -68.96
N SER A 953 -0.19 -34.71 -69.11
CA SER A 953 -1.18 -35.82 -69.05
C SER A 953 -1.03 -36.82 -70.22
N LYS A 954 -0.59 -36.38 -71.38
CA LYS A 954 -0.29 -37.29 -72.50
C LYS A 954 1.00 -38.09 -72.24
N VAL A 955 2.05 -37.45 -71.73
CA VAL A 955 3.33 -38.14 -71.38
C VAL A 955 3.07 -39.17 -70.28
N TYR A 956 2.20 -38.86 -69.23
CA TYR A 956 1.94 -39.80 -68.18
C TYR A 956 1.05 -40.96 -68.64
N LYS A 957 0.19 -40.79 -69.68
CA LYS A 957 -0.58 -41.86 -70.28
C LYS A 957 0.30 -42.73 -71.20
N THR A 958 1.36 -42.17 -71.83
CA THR A 958 2.28 -42.93 -72.69
C THR A 958 3.24 -43.76 -71.84
N SER A 959 3.74 -43.29 -70.73
CA SER A 959 4.59 -44.08 -69.81
C SER A 959 3.84 -45.14 -68.99
N ARG A 960 2.53 -45.13 -68.93
CA ARG A 960 1.70 -46.17 -68.29
C ARG A 960 1.19 -47.22 -69.37
N GLY A 961 1.34 -46.89 -70.62
CA GLY A 961 0.97 -47.79 -71.75
C GLY A 961 2.04 -48.73 -72.23
N GLU A 962 3.31 -48.62 -71.77
CA GLU A 962 4.38 -49.45 -72.21
C GLU A 962 4.71 -50.65 -71.32
N LEU A 963 3.87 -50.97 -70.37
CA LEU A 963 4.03 -52.11 -69.47
C LEU A 963 2.89 -53.15 -69.58
N SER A 964 2.31 -53.36 -70.82
CA SER A 964 1.60 -54.62 -71.08
C SER A 964 1.43 -54.86 -72.57
N THR A 965 1.97 -56.02 -73.00
CA THR A 965 1.67 -56.85 -74.19
C THR A 965 2.50 -56.58 -75.41
N SER A 966 3.57 -57.37 -75.52
CA SER A 966 3.99 -57.98 -76.76
C SER A 966 2.89 -59.00 -77.21
N LYS A 967 2.34 -58.79 -78.38
CA LYS A 967 2.22 -59.84 -79.40
C LYS A 967 1.36 -59.38 -80.58
N THR A 968 2.05 -59.56 -81.75
CA THR A 968 1.56 -60.02 -82.95
C THR A 968 0.63 -59.21 -83.87
N SER A 969 1.23 -58.96 -84.98
CA SER A 969 0.87 -59.20 -86.35
C SER A 969 0.08 -58.17 -87.17
N ASP A 970 0.76 -57.71 -88.16
CA ASP A 970 0.42 -57.68 -89.58
C ASP A 970 -0.57 -56.70 -90.19
N GLN A 971 -0.06 -56.08 -91.14
CA GLN A 971 -0.55 -55.72 -92.49
C GLN A 971 -1.34 -54.39 -92.70
N SER A 972 -0.74 -53.73 -93.60
CA SER A 972 -1.30 -53.02 -94.77
C SER A 972 -2.17 -51.86 -94.60
N SER A 973 -2.04 -50.82 -95.11
CA SER A 973 -1.78 -50.25 -96.42
C SER A 973 -2.34 -48.82 -96.49
N ILE A 974 -1.55 -47.99 -97.06
CA ILE A 974 -1.80 -47.06 -98.17
C ILE A 974 -2.88 -45.92 -97.98
N LYS A 975 -2.34 -44.73 -98.24
CA LYS A 975 -2.87 -43.62 -99.00
C LYS A 975 -3.39 -42.41 -98.22
N LYS A 976 -2.65 -41.36 -98.35
CA LYS A 976 -2.94 -40.08 -99.06
C LYS A 976 -4.08 -39.22 -98.45
N LYS A 977 -3.90 -38.04 -98.04
CA LYS A 977 -3.55 -36.78 -98.58
C LYS A 977 -3.11 -35.79 -97.53
#